data_7edcd1401bcedaaa7cce0f222184649b
#
_entry.id   7edcd1401bcedaaa7cce0f222184649b
#
_cell.length_a   1.000
_cell.length_b   1.000
_cell.length_c   1.000
_cell.angle_alpha   90.00
_cell.angle_beta   90.00
_cell.angle_gamma   90.00
#
_symmetry.space_group_name_H-M   'P 1'
#
loop_
_entity.id
_entity.type
_entity.pdbx_description
1 polymer ?
#
loop_
_entity_poly.entity_id
_entity_poly.type
_entity_poly.pdbx_seq_one_letter_code
_entity_poly.pdbx_strand_id
1 'polypeptide(L)'
;MIRFRNLENHYWRNVASRTALVIVAVVMIVLFLPRTKGKLFHYDEGKPWMYGQLIAKFDFPIFKTDEALKAERDSMMKHFQPYYNVNPSIEAKKIEQFKTAYKNGIPGLPQSYVEIIAQHLHDIYEAGVIDPQQYSKLVKDSDNVIRVVTGKQAVSVPINKNFSTLGAYEHLFVNPTLGSKRAILQQCNLNEYIEPNLIYDKDRSETEMNDMLSLIPQASGMVLEGQRIIDRGDIVDAKTYRVLNSFEQAMEKRNASEAEITSTLIGQSIYVLILIGLFTLYLALFRRDYFDKPRSISLLYVMIVIFPILTSLMMEHNILSVYILPFSMAPIFFRVFMDSRTAFIAHVTMILICAVAVKYQYEFIIVQLVAGLIAIYSLRELSKRSQIFLTALLVTIGSAAMYLALQLIQADDLSKLDHTMYYHFGVNAFFLLFTYPLMLVIEKTFGFVSTVTMFELSNTNNELLRRLSEVAPGTFQHSITVGNLATEIANRIGAKSQLVRTGALYHDIGKMLNPAFFTENQAGINPHDKLTDLESARIIISHVTEGLKLAEKYNLPREIKEFITTHHGAGMAKYFYIHYKNEHPDEEVNEDLFRYPGPNPFTREQAILMMSDTVEAASRSLKEYTEDSISELVNRLIDGQVADGNFTDCPITFRDITAAKAVLIERLKSMYHTRIQYPTLKA
;
A
#
# COMPACT_ATOMS: atom_id res chain seq x y z
N MET A 1 35.62 -17.67 29.92
CA MET A 1 34.35 -18.42 29.99
C MET A 1 33.10 -17.53 29.86
N ILE A 2 33.00 -16.43 30.58
CA ILE A 2 31.82 -15.51 30.55
C ILE A 2 31.59 -14.90 29.15
N ARG A 3 32.64 -14.52 28.42
CA ARG A 3 32.56 -13.92 27.08
C ARG A 3 32.06 -14.89 26.01
N PHE A 4 32.42 -16.18 26.08
CA PHE A 4 31.94 -17.24 25.19
C PHE A 4 30.44 -17.54 25.42
N ARG A 5 30.02 -17.60 26.68
CA ARG A 5 28.60 -17.85 27.04
C ARG A 5 27.66 -16.71 26.61
N ASN A 6 28.14 -15.47 26.63
CA ASN A 6 27.39 -14.31 26.13
C ASN A 6 27.28 -14.32 24.58
N LEU A 7 28.30 -14.78 23.86
CA LEU A 7 28.30 -14.90 22.41
C LEU A 7 27.36 -16.03 21.96
N GLU A 8 27.34 -17.19 22.64
CA GLU A 8 26.39 -18.27 22.38
C GLU A 8 24.95 -17.82 22.66
N ASN A 9 24.68 -17.17 23.76
CA ASN A 9 23.34 -16.65 24.09
C ASN A 9 22.86 -15.60 23.08
N HIS A 10 23.75 -14.79 22.55
CA HIS A 10 23.42 -13.79 21.52
C HIS A 10 23.13 -14.47 20.16
N TYR A 11 23.88 -15.50 19.81
CA TYR A 11 23.68 -16.28 18.59
C TYR A 11 22.32 -16.98 18.61
N TRP A 12 22.01 -17.76 19.67
CA TRP A 12 20.74 -18.47 19.79
C TRP A 12 19.52 -17.54 19.85
N ARG A 13 19.65 -16.39 20.50
CA ARG A 13 18.60 -15.35 20.52
C ARG A 13 18.35 -14.78 19.13
N ASN A 14 19.38 -14.56 18.34
CA ASN A 14 19.26 -14.11 16.97
C ASN A 14 18.61 -15.17 16.09
N VAL A 15 19.03 -16.43 16.17
CA VAL A 15 18.43 -17.54 15.44
C VAL A 15 16.94 -17.69 15.80
N ALA A 16 16.60 -17.69 17.07
CA ALA A 16 15.21 -17.78 17.53
C ALA A 16 14.34 -16.62 17.01
N SER A 17 14.86 -15.38 17.06
CA SER A 17 14.12 -14.21 16.56
C SER A 17 13.90 -14.26 15.05
N ARG A 18 14.88 -14.79 14.27
CA ARG A 18 14.74 -14.94 12.82
C ARG A 18 13.77 -16.07 12.44
N THR A 19 13.84 -17.19 13.16
CA THR A 19 12.88 -18.30 12.99
C THR A 19 11.45 -17.84 13.31
N ALA A 20 11.26 -17.08 14.39
CA ALA A 20 9.95 -16.52 14.73
C ALA A 20 9.43 -15.58 13.62
N LEU A 21 10.29 -14.75 13.05
CA LEU A 21 9.94 -13.84 11.97
C LEU A 21 9.50 -14.61 10.70
N VAL A 22 10.19 -15.71 10.35
CA VAL A 22 9.79 -16.59 9.24
C VAL A 22 8.41 -17.19 9.50
N ILE A 23 8.19 -17.75 10.70
CA ILE A 23 6.91 -18.36 11.07
C ILE A 23 5.78 -17.33 10.99
N VAL A 24 5.96 -16.13 11.57
CA VAL A 24 4.98 -15.05 11.52
C VAL A 24 4.67 -14.66 10.09
N ALA A 25 5.68 -14.49 9.23
CA ALA A 25 5.49 -14.15 7.82
C ALA A 25 4.69 -15.21 7.07
N VAL A 26 5.04 -16.49 7.24
CA VAL A 26 4.32 -17.62 6.62
C VAL A 26 2.86 -17.64 7.09
N VAL A 27 2.62 -17.56 8.40
CA VAL A 27 1.28 -17.58 8.97
C VAL A 27 0.45 -16.39 8.44
N MET A 28 1.02 -15.18 8.48
CA MET A 28 0.32 -13.99 8.00
C MET A 28 -0.05 -14.10 6.51
N ILE A 29 0.85 -14.54 5.67
CA ILE A 29 0.57 -14.70 4.23
C ILE A 29 -0.52 -15.76 4.02
N VAL A 30 -0.36 -16.95 4.61
CA VAL A 30 -1.28 -18.08 4.41
C VAL A 30 -2.68 -17.78 4.95
N LEU A 31 -2.82 -16.98 6.01
CA LEU A 31 -4.11 -16.56 6.54
C LEU A 31 -4.94 -15.77 5.51
N PHE A 32 -4.27 -14.97 4.70
CA PHE A 32 -4.93 -14.10 3.71
C PHE A 32 -5.00 -14.71 2.31
N LEU A 33 -4.21 -15.76 1.99
CA LEU A 33 -4.29 -16.38 0.67
C LEU A 33 -5.69 -16.96 0.41
N PRO A 34 -6.26 -16.76 -0.80
CA PRO A 34 -7.58 -17.26 -1.13
C PRO A 34 -7.61 -18.78 -1.06
N ARG A 35 -8.59 -19.32 -0.36
CA ARG A 35 -8.76 -20.77 -0.16
C ARG A 35 -9.60 -21.42 -1.24
N THR A 36 -10.39 -20.64 -1.95
CA THR A 36 -11.17 -21.09 -3.10
C THR A 36 -10.32 -21.01 -4.36
N LYS A 37 -10.28 -22.09 -5.12
CA LYS A 37 -9.69 -22.05 -6.47
C LYS A 37 -10.57 -21.12 -7.30
N GLY A 38 -10.05 -19.96 -7.69
CA GLY A 38 -10.72 -19.07 -8.66
C GLY A 38 -11.03 -19.83 -9.95
N LYS A 39 -11.86 -19.23 -10.83
CA LYS A 39 -12.29 -19.82 -12.10
C LYS A 39 -11.19 -20.65 -12.76
N LEU A 40 -11.45 -21.93 -12.94
CA LEU A 40 -10.48 -22.92 -13.44
C LEU A 40 -10.11 -22.69 -14.93
N PHE A 41 -11.03 -22.06 -15.69
CA PHE A 41 -10.90 -21.90 -17.14
C PHE A 41 -11.16 -20.45 -17.54
N HIS A 42 -10.42 -19.98 -18.54
CA HIS A 42 -10.69 -18.71 -19.20
C HIS A 42 -11.42 -18.96 -20.50
N TYR A 43 -12.63 -18.46 -20.61
CA TYR A 43 -13.46 -18.60 -21.80
C TYR A 43 -14.34 -17.36 -21.95
N ASP A 44 -14.55 -16.96 -23.18
CA ASP A 44 -15.44 -15.89 -23.57
C ASP A 44 -16.48 -16.43 -24.52
N GLU A 45 -17.68 -15.88 -24.46
CA GLU A 45 -18.73 -16.22 -25.41
C GLU A 45 -18.30 -15.86 -26.86
N GLY A 46 -18.53 -16.76 -27.79
CA GLY A 46 -18.15 -16.60 -29.19
C GLY A 46 -16.69 -16.96 -29.52
N LYS A 47 -15.87 -17.31 -28.51
CA LYS A 47 -14.47 -17.75 -28.73
C LYS A 47 -14.34 -19.28 -28.68
N PRO A 48 -13.33 -19.86 -29.37
CA PRO A 48 -13.07 -21.29 -29.28
C PRO A 48 -12.52 -21.67 -27.90
N TRP A 49 -12.90 -22.85 -27.43
CA TRP A 49 -12.40 -23.46 -26.21
C TRP A 49 -10.94 -23.90 -26.39
N MET A 50 -10.03 -23.33 -25.64
CA MET A 50 -8.58 -23.52 -25.78
C MET A 50 -8.01 -24.71 -25.02
N TYR A 51 -8.79 -25.29 -24.10
CA TYR A 51 -8.35 -26.38 -23.23
C TYR A 51 -8.74 -27.73 -23.81
N GLY A 52 -8.29 -28.82 -23.17
CA GLY A 52 -8.72 -30.16 -23.54
C GLY A 52 -10.21 -30.40 -23.30
N GLN A 53 -10.69 -31.63 -23.65
CA GLN A 53 -12.07 -32.02 -23.39
C GLN A 53 -12.48 -31.83 -21.93
N LEU A 54 -13.56 -31.11 -21.69
CA LEU A 54 -14.15 -30.94 -20.37
C LEU A 54 -15.37 -31.84 -20.18
N ILE A 55 -15.28 -32.72 -19.19
CA ILE A 55 -16.35 -33.64 -18.80
C ILE A 55 -16.81 -33.26 -17.39
N ALA A 56 -18.12 -33.33 -17.13
CA ALA A 56 -18.67 -33.09 -15.81
C ALA A 56 -18.19 -34.15 -14.82
N LYS A 57 -17.57 -33.70 -13.72
CA LYS A 57 -17.06 -34.59 -12.67
C LYS A 57 -18.10 -34.96 -11.62
N PHE A 58 -19.29 -34.36 -11.70
CA PHE A 58 -20.44 -34.54 -10.81
C PHE A 58 -21.66 -33.90 -11.42
N ASP A 59 -22.86 -34.26 -10.92
CA ASP A 59 -24.11 -33.65 -11.31
C ASP A 59 -24.20 -32.20 -10.82
N PHE A 60 -24.61 -31.29 -11.72
CA PHE A 60 -24.80 -29.89 -11.34
C PHE A 60 -25.92 -29.21 -12.11
N PRO A 61 -26.65 -28.26 -11.47
CA PRO A 61 -27.72 -27.52 -12.14
C PRO A 61 -27.14 -26.45 -13.05
N ILE A 62 -27.81 -26.18 -14.18
CA ILE A 62 -27.52 -25.06 -15.07
C ILE A 62 -28.31 -23.86 -14.54
N PHE A 63 -27.65 -22.91 -13.91
CA PHE A 63 -28.28 -21.72 -13.38
C PHE A 63 -28.78 -20.79 -14.49
N LYS A 64 -29.94 -20.15 -14.25
CA LYS A 64 -30.48 -19.10 -15.13
C LYS A 64 -29.68 -17.81 -14.94
N THR A 65 -29.62 -16.96 -15.95
CA THR A 65 -29.07 -15.63 -15.84
C THR A 65 -29.96 -14.72 -14.99
N ASP A 66 -29.38 -13.67 -14.39
CA ASP A 66 -30.14 -12.71 -13.58
C ASP A 66 -31.24 -12.03 -14.40
N GLU A 67 -31.00 -11.77 -15.71
CA GLU A 67 -31.99 -11.20 -16.60
C GLU A 67 -33.15 -12.17 -16.83
N ALA A 68 -32.87 -13.46 -17.01
CA ALA A 68 -33.93 -14.48 -17.20
C ALA A 68 -34.75 -14.65 -15.92
N LEU A 69 -34.10 -14.68 -14.75
CA LEU A 69 -34.79 -14.74 -13.46
C LEU A 69 -35.63 -13.49 -13.20
N LYS A 70 -35.14 -12.31 -13.57
CA LYS A 70 -35.86 -11.06 -13.46
C LYS A 70 -37.09 -11.05 -14.40
N ALA A 71 -36.92 -11.46 -15.65
CA ALA A 71 -38.03 -11.55 -16.60
C ALA A 71 -39.11 -12.53 -16.13
N GLU A 72 -38.74 -13.67 -15.56
CA GLU A 72 -39.72 -14.63 -15.00
C GLU A 72 -40.41 -14.06 -13.75
N ARG A 73 -39.68 -13.37 -12.87
CA ARG A 73 -40.25 -12.66 -11.72
C ARG A 73 -41.24 -11.59 -12.16
N ASP A 74 -40.84 -10.75 -13.10
CA ASP A 74 -41.68 -9.68 -13.64
C ASP A 74 -42.94 -10.26 -14.32
N SER A 75 -42.83 -11.39 -15.04
CA SER A 75 -43.96 -12.11 -15.63
C SER A 75 -44.91 -12.67 -14.57
N MET A 76 -44.37 -13.29 -13.52
CA MET A 76 -45.17 -13.82 -12.41
C MET A 76 -45.88 -12.72 -11.62
N MET A 77 -45.18 -11.61 -11.41
CA MET A 77 -45.77 -10.46 -10.71
C MET A 77 -46.93 -9.82 -11.45
N LYS A 78 -46.99 -9.92 -12.78
CA LYS A 78 -48.14 -9.44 -13.57
C LYS A 78 -49.43 -10.20 -13.26
N HIS A 79 -49.32 -11.44 -12.82
CA HIS A 79 -50.49 -12.29 -12.48
C HIS A 79 -50.78 -12.33 -10.98
N PHE A 80 -50.07 -11.55 -10.20
CA PHE A 80 -50.25 -11.46 -8.76
C PHE A 80 -51.56 -10.74 -8.44
N GLN A 81 -52.44 -11.36 -7.62
CA GLN A 81 -53.69 -10.82 -7.17
C GLN A 81 -53.62 -10.48 -5.67
N PRO A 82 -53.53 -9.19 -5.29
CA PRO A 82 -53.45 -8.79 -3.89
C PRO A 82 -54.74 -9.09 -3.12
N TYR A 83 -54.60 -9.45 -1.86
CA TYR A 83 -55.72 -9.78 -0.98
C TYR A 83 -56.29 -8.54 -0.30
N TYR A 84 -57.63 -8.48 -0.29
CA TYR A 84 -58.42 -7.46 0.39
C TYR A 84 -59.46 -8.09 1.30
N ASN A 85 -59.50 -7.73 2.57
CA ASN A 85 -60.46 -8.18 3.56
C ASN A 85 -61.68 -7.26 3.55
N VAL A 86 -62.87 -7.82 3.47
CA VAL A 86 -64.13 -7.08 3.63
C VAL A 86 -64.34 -6.78 5.10
N ASN A 87 -64.54 -5.50 5.45
CA ASN A 87 -64.94 -5.10 6.78
C ASN A 87 -66.43 -4.67 6.81
N PRO A 88 -67.37 -5.58 7.14
CA PRO A 88 -68.78 -5.29 7.14
C PRO A 88 -69.20 -4.31 8.21
N SER A 89 -68.41 -4.10 9.25
CA SER A 89 -68.72 -3.14 10.30
C SER A 89 -68.74 -1.69 9.80
N ILE A 90 -67.93 -1.38 8.77
CA ILE A 90 -67.86 -0.04 8.17
C ILE A 90 -69.17 0.28 7.46
N GLU A 91 -69.68 -0.63 6.66
CA GLU A 91 -70.97 -0.51 6.00
C GLU A 91 -72.10 -0.24 7.02
N ALA A 92 -72.25 -1.17 7.98
CA ALA A 92 -73.33 -1.06 8.99
C ALA A 92 -73.26 0.29 9.74
N LYS A 93 -72.07 0.67 10.17
CA LYS A 93 -71.84 1.94 10.89
C LYS A 93 -72.15 3.18 10.03
N LYS A 94 -71.72 3.19 8.78
CA LYS A 94 -71.91 4.37 7.89
C LYS A 94 -73.33 4.53 7.44
N ILE A 95 -74.02 3.44 7.14
CA ILE A 95 -75.46 3.48 6.80
C ILE A 95 -76.27 3.90 8.02
N GLU A 96 -76.02 3.39 9.19
CA GLU A 96 -76.69 3.80 10.43
C GLU A 96 -76.43 5.29 10.76
N GLN A 97 -75.18 5.78 10.63
CA GLN A 97 -74.85 7.19 10.76
C GLN A 97 -75.63 8.07 9.80
N PHE A 98 -75.75 7.64 8.52
CA PHE A 98 -76.51 8.35 7.52
C PHE A 98 -78.02 8.37 7.88
N LYS A 99 -78.67 7.23 8.20
CA LYS A 99 -80.04 7.15 8.62
C LYS A 99 -80.32 7.97 9.85
N THR A 100 -79.40 8.01 10.80
CA THR A 100 -79.54 8.80 12.04
C THR A 100 -79.44 10.29 11.74
N ALA A 101 -78.48 10.74 10.96
CA ALA A 101 -78.26 12.14 10.57
C ALA A 101 -79.49 12.70 9.81
N TYR A 102 -80.11 11.89 8.97
CA TYR A 102 -81.29 12.28 8.14
C TYR A 102 -82.57 11.66 8.60
N LYS A 103 -82.74 11.34 9.90
CA LYS A 103 -83.99 10.76 10.47
C LYS A 103 -85.26 11.58 10.17
N ASN A 104 -85.14 12.90 10.09
CA ASN A 104 -86.22 13.85 9.80
C ASN A 104 -86.33 14.17 8.29
N GLY A 105 -85.65 13.43 7.42
CA GLY A 105 -85.56 13.66 6.00
C GLY A 105 -84.47 14.60 5.52
N ILE A 106 -84.26 14.67 4.21
CA ILE A 106 -83.31 15.57 3.59
C ILE A 106 -84.02 16.86 3.21
N PRO A 107 -83.59 18.05 3.63
CA PRO A 107 -84.24 19.30 3.29
C PRO A 107 -84.53 19.47 1.81
N GLY A 108 -85.79 19.66 1.46
CA GLY A 108 -86.25 19.83 0.07
C GLY A 108 -86.46 18.53 -0.70
N LEU A 109 -86.40 17.37 -0.07
CA LEU A 109 -86.68 16.06 -0.68
C LEU A 109 -87.65 15.23 0.17
N PRO A 110 -88.48 14.36 -0.46
CA PRO A 110 -89.35 13.39 0.20
C PRO A 110 -88.51 12.43 1.11
N GLN A 111 -89.10 11.93 2.22
CA GLN A 111 -88.52 10.98 3.14
C GLN A 111 -88.02 9.70 2.46
N SER A 112 -88.67 9.26 1.35
CA SER A 112 -88.23 8.09 0.57
C SER A 112 -86.87 8.19 -0.01
N TYR A 113 -86.29 9.40 -0.15
CA TYR A 113 -84.92 9.55 -0.65
C TYR A 113 -83.84 9.04 0.35
N VAL A 114 -84.14 9.09 1.65
CA VAL A 114 -83.27 8.54 2.68
C VAL A 114 -83.12 7.02 2.48
N GLU A 115 -84.19 6.30 2.27
CA GLU A 115 -84.10 4.87 2.04
C GLU A 115 -83.45 4.52 0.69
N ILE A 116 -83.75 5.31 -0.35
CA ILE A 116 -83.14 5.11 -1.70
C ILE A 116 -81.59 5.30 -1.59
N ILE A 117 -81.09 6.36 -0.89
CA ILE A 117 -79.72 6.58 -0.71
C ILE A 117 -79.09 5.48 0.16
N ALA A 118 -79.70 5.08 1.26
CA ALA A 118 -79.28 4.00 2.11
C ALA A 118 -79.14 2.67 1.32
N GLN A 119 -80.05 2.38 0.45
CA GLN A 119 -79.96 1.20 -0.42
C GLN A 119 -78.80 1.31 -1.40
N HIS A 120 -78.63 2.44 -2.05
CA HIS A 120 -77.44 2.63 -2.94
C HIS A 120 -76.09 2.63 -2.21
N LEU A 121 -76.04 3.12 -0.99
CA LEU A 121 -74.84 2.96 -0.14
C LEU A 121 -74.59 1.48 0.14
N HIS A 122 -75.64 0.70 0.42
CA HIS A 122 -75.51 -0.74 0.59
C HIS A 122 -74.96 -1.43 -0.67
N ASP A 123 -75.52 -1.14 -1.84
CA ASP A 123 -75.13 -1.71 -3.13
C ASP A 123 -73.60 -1.35 -3.43
N ILE A 124 -73.20 -0.12 -3.11
CA ILE A 124 -71.81 0.33 -3.25
C ILE A 124 -70.88 -0.43 -2.29
N TYR A 125 -71.31 -0.63 -1.06
CA TYR A 125 -70.46 -1.36 -0.06
C TYR A 125 -70.46 -2.86 -0.37
N GLU A 126 -71.51 -3.43 -0.92
CA GLU A 126 -71.60 -4.81 -1.42
C GLU A 126 -70.58 -5.00 -2.59
N ALA A 127 -70.54 -4.05 -3.50
CA ALA A 127 -69.53 -4.03 -4.56
C ALA A 127 -68.13 -3.86 -4.07
N GLY A 128 -67.91 -3.13 -2.94
CA GLY A 128 -66.66 -2.87 -2.27
C GLY A 128 -65.98 -1.54 -2.65
N VAL A 129 -65.59 -0.81 -1.62
CA VAL A 129 -64.91 0.50 -1.73
C VAL A 129 -63.48 0.36 -1.30
N ILE A 130 -62.55 0.80 -2.13
CA ILE A 130 -61.11 0.74 -1.95
C ILE A 130 -60.53 2.16 -1.77
N ASP A 131 -59.45 2.29 -1.03
CA ASP A 131 -58.71 3.54 -0.89
C ASP A 131 -58.30 4.11 -2.26
N PRO A 132 -58.48 5.41 -2.51
CA PRO A 132 -58.21 6.03 -3.81
C PRO A 132 -56.79 5.83 -4.34
N GLN A 133 -55.80 5.86 -3.45
CA GLN A 133 -54.41 5.68 -3.84
C GLN A 133 -54.11 4.23 -4.24
N GLN A 134 -54.67 3.29 -3.48
CA GLN A 134 -54.57 1.85 -3.81
C GLN A 134 -55.32 1.51 -5.09
N TYR A 135 -56.54 2.02 -5.25
CA TYR A 135 -57.34 1.83 -6.45
C TYR A 135 -56.64 2.33 -7.73
N SER A 136 -56.02 3.52 -7.65
CA SER A 136 -55.28 4.09 -8.78
C SER A 136 -54.03 3.30 -9.17
N LYS A 137 -53.41 2.59 -8.23
CA LYS A 137 -52.31 1.67 -8.51
C LYS A 137 -52.80 0.40 -9.19
N LEU A 138 -53.85 -0.21 -8.64
CA LEU A 138 -54.43 -1.44 -9.17
C LEU A 138 -54.96 -1.29 -10.62
N VAL A 139 -55.56 -0.15 -10.96
CA VAL A 139 -56.04 0.13 -12.32
C VAL A 139 -54.91 0.27 -13.35
N LYS A 140 -53.67 0.60 -12.90
CA LYS A 140 -52.50 0.66 -13.78
C LYS A 140 -51.85 -0.70 -14.03
N ASP A 141 -52.11 -1.69 -13.18
CA ASP A 141 -51.58 -3.03 -13.32
C ASP A 141 -52.34 -3.83 -14.37
N SER A 142 -51.66 -4.68 -15.14
CA SER A 142 -52.17 -5.27 -16.38
C SER A 142 -53.37 -6.22 -16.20
N ASP A 143 -53.50 -6.91 -15.09
CA ASP A 143 -54.54 -7.93 -14.89
C ASP A 143 -55.79 -7.41 -14.16
N ASN A 144 -55.71 -6.25 -13.50
CA ASN A 144 -56.81 -5.54 -12.85
C ASN A 144 -57.75 -6.43 -11.99
N VAL A 145 -57.22 -7.44 -11.30
CA VAL A 145 -57.96 -8.38 -10.47
C VAL A 145 -57.42 -8.37 -9.05
N ILE A 146 -58.33 -8.38 -8.06
CA ILE A 146 -58.00 -8.52 -6.63
C ILE A 146 -58.66 -9.76 -6.05
N ARG A 147 -58.13 -10.30 -4.95
CA ARG A 147 -58.74 -11.36 -4.16
C ARG A 147 -59.47 -10.76 -2.97
N VAL A 148 -60.81 -10.77 -3.03
CA VAL A 148 -61.67 -10.31 -1.95
C VAL A 148 -61.92 -11.45 -0.99
N VAL A 149 -61.59 -11.24 0.28
CA VAL A 149 -61.76 -12.20 1.38
C VAL A 149 -63.01 -11.85 2.18
N THR A 150 -63.96 -12.78 2.18
CA THR A 150 -65.15 -12.72 3.03
C THR A 150 -65.19 -13.94 3.94
N GLY A 151 -64.92 -13.77 5.21
CA GLY A 151 -64.80 -14.87 6.16
C GLY A 151 -63.64 -15.83 5.82
N LYS A 152 -63.98 -17.07 5.43
CA LYS A 152 -62.96 -18.08 5.07
C LYS A 152 -62.77 -18.28 3.56
N GLN A 153 -63.51 -17.55 2.75
CA GLN A 153 -63.45 -17.67 1.29
C GLN A 153 -62.76 -16.48 0.66
N ALA A 154 -61.92 -16.73 -0.34
CA ALA A 154 -61.29 -15.72 -1.15
C ALA A 154 -61.73 -15.86 -2.60
N VAL A 155 -62.29 -14.81 -3.18
CA VAL A 155 -62.84 -14.79 -4.53
C VAL A 155 -62.11 -13.76 -5.36
N SER A 156 -61.67 -14.13 -6.58
CA SER A 156 -61.06 -13.18 -7.52
C SER A 156 -62.12 -12.27 -8.12
N VAL A 157 -61.96 -10.96 -7.95
CA VAL A 157 -62.88 -9.94 -8.42
C VAL A 157 -62.13 -8.93 -9.30
N PRO A 158 -62.63 -8.67 -10.53
CA PRO A 158 -62.04 -7.62 -11.37
C PRO A 158 -62.24 -6.26 -10.72
N ILE A 159 -61.20 -5.42 -10.73
CA ILE A 159 -61.19 -4.10 -10.06
C ILE A 159 -62.27 -3.15 -10.57
N ASN A 160 -62.74 -3.34 -11.82
CA ASN A 160 -63.82 -2.53 -12.41
C ASN A 160 -65.21 -2.77 -11.77
N LYS A 161 -65.38 -3.82 -10.97
CA LYS A 161 -66.59 -4.07 -10.17
C LYS A 161 -66.56 -3.38 -8.81
N ASN A 162 -65.39 -2.85 -8.41
CA ASN A 162 -65.22 -2.16 -7.14
C ASN A 162 -65.10 -0.64 -7.40
N PHE A 163 -65.23 0.13 -6.37
CA PHE A 163 -65.20 1.58 -6.45
C PHE A 163 -64.00 2.16 -5.67
N SER A 164 -63.42 3.27 -6.15
CA SER A 164 -62.71 4.20 -5.25
C SER A 164 -63.78 5.03 -4.48
N THR A 165 -63.36 5.68 -3.38
CA THR A 165 -64.29 6.54 -2.63
C THR A 165 -64.91 7.63 -3.52
N LEU A 166 -64.14 8.19 -4.47
CA LEU A 166 -64.63 9.16 -5.44
C LEU A 166 -65.55 8.51 -6.46
N GLY A 167 -65.17 7.35 -6.98
CA GLY A 167 -65.99 6.59 -7.92
C GLY A 167 -67.33 6.15 -7.31
N ALA A 168 -67.32 5.73 -6.04
CA ALA A 168 -68.50 5.38 -5.27
C ALA A 168 -69.44 6.59 -5.09
N TYR A 169 -68.86 7.76 -4.78
CA TYR A 169 -69.64 9.00 -4.68
C TYR A 169 -70.29 9.39 -6.02
N GLU A 170 -69.59 9.30 -7.13
CA GLU A 170 -70.14 9.56 -8.45
C GLU A 170 -71.22 8.51 -8.87
N HIS A 171 -71.01 7.27 -8.44
CA HIS A 171 -71.98 6.16 -8.75
C HIS A 171 -73.35 6.37 -8.10
N LEU A 172 -73.43 7.04 -6.94
CA LEU A 172 -74.70 7.44 -6.33
C LEU A 172 -75.63 8.22 -7.30
N PHE A 173 -75.05 9.05 -8.16
CA PHE A 173 -75.75 9.91 -9.09
C PHE A 173 -75.99 9.27 -10.46
N VAL A 174 -75.52 8.04 -10.70
CA VAL A 174 -75.88 7.24 -11.88
C VAL A 174 -77.38 6.85 -11.86
N ASN A 175 -77.93 6.69 -10.65
CA ASN A 175 -79.38 6.47 -10.51
C ASN A 175 -80.12 7.73 -10.96
N PRO A 176 -81.08 7.60 -11.94
CA PRO A 176 -81.84 8.74 -12.50
C PRO A 176 -82.58 9.54 -11.44
N THR A 177 -83.07 8.88 -10.38
CA THR A 177 -83.80 9.52 -9.29
C THR A 177 -82.93 10.42 -8.47
N LEU A 178 -81.69 9.96 -8.10
CA LEU A 178 -80.70 10.72 -7.35
C LEU A 178 -80.00 11.73 -8.25
N GLY A 179 -79.67 11.36 -9.48
CA GLY A 179 -79.00 12.24 -10.44
C GLY A 179 -79.79 13.52 -10.75
N SER A 180 -81.16 13.41 -10.88
CA SER A 180 -81.98 14.58 -11.07
C SER A 180 -82.00 15.58 -9.91
N LYS A 181 -81.57 15.18 -8.70
CA LYS A 181 -81.50 16.01 -7.49
C LYS A 181 -80.04 16.25 -6.99
N ARG A 182 -79.12 16.04 -7.88
CA ARG A 182 -77.64 16.15 -7.54
C ARG A 182 -77.27 17.44 -6.84
N ALA A 183 -77.80 18.59 -7.29
CA ALA A 183 -77.52 19.91 -6.70
C ALA A 183 -77.97 20.02 -5.22
N ILE A 184 -79.08 19.38 -4.83
CA ILE A 184 -79.52 19.34 -3.45
C ILE A 184 -78.69 18.34 -2.64
N LEU A 185 -78.46 17.16 -3.18
CA LEU A 185 -77.71 16.08 -2.51
C LEU A 185 -76.22 16.38 -2.28
N GLN A 186 -75.65 17.21 -3.13
CA GLN A 186 -74.26 17.70 -2.91
C GLN A 186 -74.09 18.52 -1.62
N GLN A 187 -75.20 19.17 -1.17
CA GLN A 187 -75.15 19.92 0.10
C GLN A 187 -75.24 18.99 1.34
N CYS A 188 -75.53 17.71 1.15
CA CYS A 188 -75.68 16.73 2.21
C CYS A 188 -74.34 16.03 2.60
N ASN A 189 -73.19 16.43 2.06
CA ASN A 189 -71.86 15.84 2.33
C ASN A 189 -71.90 14.30 2.31
N LEU A 190 -72.56 13.69 1.30
CA LEU A 190 -72.75 12.22 1.19
C LEU A 190 -71.37 11.49 1.14
N ASN A 191 -70.31 12.17 0.79
CA ASN A 191 -68.96 11.61 0.80
C ASN A 191 -68.49 11.22 2.21
N GLU A 192 -69.02 11.80 3.31
CA GLU A 192 -68.66 11.43 4.70
C GLU A 192 -69.16 10.03 5.06
N TYR A 193 -70.17 9.51 4.33
CA TYR A 193 -70.74 8.17 4.53
C TYR A 193 -70.12 7.12 3.62
N ILE A 194 -69.08 7.46 2.84
CA ILE A 194 -68.37 6.54 1.94
C ILE A 194 -66.93 6.40 2.43
N GLU A 195 -66.64 5.28 3.04
CA GLU A 195 -65.32 4.94 3.58
C GLU A 195 -64.87 3.59 2.98
N PRO A 196 -63.55 3.38 2.73
CA PRO A 196 -63.09 2.09 2.22
C PRO A 196 -63.46 0.94 3.16
N ASN A 197 -64.20 -0.05 2.66
CA ASN A 197 -64.55 -1.28 3.38
C ASN A 197 -63.73 -2.48 2.91
N LEU A 198 -63.03 -2.36 1.79
CA LEU A 198 -62.01 -3.31 1.35
C LEU A 198 -60.64 -2.87 1.83
N ILE A 199 -60.15 -3.55 2.84
CA ILE A 199 -58.86 -3.24 3.50
C ILE A 199 -57.80 -4.19 2.95
N TYR A 200 -56.70 -3.62 2.46
CA TYR A 200 -55.55 -4.41 1.95
C TYR A 200 -54.95 -5.30 3.06
N ASP A 201 -54.92 -6.59 2.82
CA ASP A 201 -54.27 -7.60 3.68
C ASP A 201 -52.80 -7.75 3.27
N LYS A 202 -51.95 -6.98 3.95
CA LYS A 202 -50.52 -6.92 3.63
C LYS A 202 -49.85 -8.28 3.89
N ASP A 203 -50.07 -8.86 5.05
CA ASP A 203 -49.37 -10.07 5.50
C ASP A 203 -49.68 -11.25 4.59
N ARG A 204 -50.95 -11.42 4.22
CA ARG A 204 -51.39 -12.48 3.33
C ARG A 204 -50.92 -12.25 1.90
N SER A 205 -50.94 -11.01 1.43
CA SER A 205 -50.47 -10.65 0.10
C SER A 205 -48.95 -10.87 -0.04
N GLU A 206 -48.15 -10.46 0.96
CA GLU A 206 -46.72 -10.67 0.96
C GLU A 206 -46.31 -12.16 1.08
N THR A 207 -47.08 -12.94 1.86
CA THR A 207 -46.87 -14.40 1.95
C THR A 207 -47.12 -15.08 0.61
N GLU A 208 -48.28 -14.84 -0.02
CA GLU A 208 -48.63 -15.42 -1.33
C GLU A 208 -47.62 -14.98 -2.41
N MET A 209 -47.22 -13.71 -2.40
CA MET A 209 -46.22 -13.19 -3.31
C MET A 209 -44.86 -13.92 -3.13
N ASN A 210 -44.41 -14.11 -1.90
CA ASN A 210 -43.13 -14.83 -1.60
C ASN A 210 -43.27 -16.31 -2.01
N ASP A 211 -44.41 -16.93 -1.75
CA ASP A 211 -44.68 -18.32 -2.14
C ASP A 211 -44.64 -18.47 -3.68
N MET A 212 -45.29 -17.56 -4.41
CA MET A 212 -45.22 -17.53 -5.87
C MET A 212 -43.79 -17.35 -6.39
N LEU A 213 -43.01 -16.40 -5.81
CA LEU A 213 -41.64 -16.17 -6.21
C LEU A 213 -40.71 -17.36 -5.86
N SER A 214 -41.00 -18.09 -4.80
CA SER A 214 -40.28 -19.30 -4.42
C SER A 214 -40.44 -20.48 -5.38
N LEU A 215 -41.51 -20.49 -6.13
CA LEU A 215 -41.78 -21.51 -7.14
C LEU A 215 -40.95 -21.34 -8.42
N ILE A 216 -40.28 -20.19 -8.60
CA ILE A 216 -39.42 -19.96 -9.76
C ILE A 216 -38.14 -20.81 -9.64
N PRO A 217 -37.90 -21.80 -10.49
CA PRO A 217 -36.72 -22.63 -10.43
C PRO A 217 -35.51 -21.81 -10.82
N GLN A 218 -34.47 -21.83 -9.98
CA GLN A 218 -33.21 -21.13 -10.23
C GLN A 218 -32.36 -21.80 -11.34
N ALA A 219 -32.68 -23.04 -11.68
CA ALA A 219 -32.00 -23.83 -12.70
C ALA A 219 -32.89 -24.05 -13.92
N SER A 220 -32.29 -24.03 -15.09
CA SER A 220 -32.95 -24.33 -16.39
C SER A 220 -32.75 -25.78 -16.84
N GLY A 221 -31.92 -26.54 -16.16
CA GLY A 221 -31.63 -27.95 -16.48
C GLY A 221 -30.55 -28.51 -15.54
N MET A 222 -30.08 -29.71 -15.83
CA MET A 222 -29.04 -30.42 -15.08
C MET A 222 -28.05 -31.04 -16.05
N VAL A 223 -26.76 -31.00 -15.71
CA VAL A 223 -25.69 -31.75 -16.37
C VAL A 223 -25.31 -32.91 -15.47
N LEU A 224 -25.27 -34.13 -16.03
CA LEU A 224 -24.96 -35.35 -15.27
C LEU A 224 -23.45 -35.61 -15.26
N GLU A 225 -22.97 -36.32 -14.23
CA GLU A 225 -21.60 -36.80 -14.14
C GLU A 225 -21.24 -37.63 -15.38
N GLY A 226 -20.02 -37.44 -15.91
CA GLY A 226 -19.57 -38.09 -17.14
C GLY A 226 -20.05 -37.44 -18.43
N GLN A 227 -21.00 -36.50 -18.39
CA GLN A 227 -21.47 -35.79 -19.57
C GLN A 227 -20.40 -34.84 -20.10
N ARG A 228 -20.16 -34.86 -21.40
CA ARG A 228 -19.25 -33.91 -22.08
C ARG A 228 -19.87 -32.51 -22.08
N ILE A 229 -19.14 -31.52 -21.60
CA ILE A 229 -19.52 -30.12 -21.59
C ILE A 229 -19.06 -29.43 -22.86
N ILE A 230 -17.76 -29.52 -23.18
CA ILE A 230 -17.14 -28.90 -24.38
C ILE A 230 -15.83 -29.60 -24.73
N ASP A 231 -15.46 -29.58 -26.02
CA ASP A 231 -14.19 -30.11 -26.50
C ASP A 231 -13.26 -29.02 -27.03
N ARG A 232 -11.96 -29.34 -27.20
CA ARG A 232 -10.97 -28.40 -27.72
C ARG A 232 -11.33 -27.95 -29.13
N GLY A 233 -11.42 -26.63 -29.32
CA GLY A 233 -11.78 -26.02 -30.60
C GLY A 233 -13.26 -25.74 -30.79
N ASP A 234 -14.15 -26.29 -29.93
CA ASP A 234 -15.57 -25.98 -29.97
C ASP A 234 -15.78 -24.50 -29.61
N ILE A 235 -16.71 -23.82 -30.30
CA ILE A 235 -17.05 -22.45 -29.99
C ILE A 235 -17.92 -22.42 -28.72
N VAL A 236 -17.57 -21.56 -27.78
CA VAL A 236 -18.35 -21.33 -26.56
C VAL A 236 -19.57 -20.49 -26.93
N ASP A 237 -20.68 -21.14 -27.29
CA ASP A 237 -21.94 -20.45 -27.50
C ASP A 237 -22.59 -20.02 -26.18
N ALA A 238 -23.67 -19.21 -26.25
CA ALA A 238 -24.38 -18.71 -25.07
C ALA A 238 -24.90 -19.82 -24.13
N LYS A 239 -25.25 -20.99 -24.68
CA LYS A 239 -25.69 -22.15 -23.91
C LYS A 239 -24.49 -22.80 -23.18
N THR A 240 -23.43 -23.05 -23.89
CA THR A 240 -22.18 -23.63 -23.33
C THR A 240 -21.55 -22.69 -22.30
N TYR A 241 -21.57 -21.37 -22.56
CA TYR A 241 -21.12 -20.37 -21.61
C TYR A 241 -21.87 -20.47 -20.26
N ARG A 242 -23.20 -20.58 -20.32
CA ARG A 242 -24.05 -20.78 -19.11
C ARG A 242 -23.72 -22.09 -18.38
N VAL A 243 -23.51 -23.17 -19.13
CA VAL A 243 -23.14 -24.48 -18.55
C VAL A 243 -21.79 -24.38 -17.86
N LEU A 244 -20.77 -23.74 -18.50
CA LEU A 244 -19.45 -23.55 -17.94
C LEU A 244 -19.48 -22.68 -16.69
N ASN A 245 -20.22 -21.58 -16.71
CA ASN A 245 -20.38 -20.71 -15.55
C ASN A 245 -21.08 -21.43 -14.38
N SER A 246 -22.11 -22.23 -14.70
CA SER A 246 -22.81 -23.05 -13.70
C SER A 246 -21.92 -24.15 -13.12
N PHE A 247 -21.07 -24.75 -13.95
CA PHE A 247 -20.09 -25.73 -13.52
C PHE A 247 -19.06 -25.10 -12.55
N GLU A 248 -18.55 -23.90 -12.89
CA GLU A 248 -17.63 -23.18 -12.00
C GLU A 248 -18.30 -22.84 -10.65
N GLN A 249 -19.52 -22.32 -10.65
CA GLN A 249 -20.27 -22.02 -9.42
C GLN A 249 -20.55 -23.28 -8.58
N ALA A 250 -20.88 -24.38 -9.23
CA ALA A 250 -21.10 -25.67 -8.54
C ALA A 250 -19.80 -26.24 -7.97
N MET A 251 -18.68 -26.07 -8.68
CA MET A 251 -17.35 -26.41 -8.19
C MET A 251 -16.96 -25.55 -6.98
N GLU A 252 -17.19 -24.26 -7.02
CA GLU A 252 -16.91 -23.34 -5.88
C GLU A 252 -17.70 -23.76 -4.63
N LYS A 253 -19.00 -24.04 -4.79
CA LYS A 253 -19.85 -24.52 -3.68
C LYS A 253 -19.43 -25.88 -3.14
N ARG A 254 -18.92 -26.77 -3.99
CA ARG A 254 -18.49 -28.12 -3.62
C ARG A 254 -17.06 -28.13 -3.04
N ASN A 255 -16.16 -27.25 -3.54
CA ASN A 255 -14.80 -27.07 -3.00
C ASN A 255 -14.80 -26.46 -1.58
N ALA A 256 -15.93 -26.13 -1.03
CA ALA A 256 -16.11 -25.78 0.36
C ALA A 256 -16.12 -27.00 1.31
N SER A 257 -15.78 -28.21 0.83
CA SER A 257 -15.60 -29.35 1.74
C SER A 257 -14.37 -29.12 2.64
N GLU A 258 -14.50 -29.42 3.93
CA GLU A 258 -13.42 -29.22 4.93
C GLU A 258 -12.11 -29.90 4.53
N ALA A 259 -12.16 -31.05 3.86
CA ALA A 259 -10.99 -31.77 3.38
C ALA A 259 -10.21 -31.03 2.28
N GLU A 260 -10.89 -30.38 1.34
CA GLU A 260 -10.25 -29.61 0.26
C GLU A 260 -9.67 -28.29 0.77
N ILE A 261 -10.35 -27.62 1.70
CA ILE A 261 -9.83 -26.42 2.38
C ILE A 261 -8.53 -26.78 3.11
N THR A 262 -8.51 -27.91 3.82
CA THR A 262 -7.34 -28.36 4.56
C THR A 262 -6.17 -28.70 3.64
N SER A 263 -6.41 -29.41 2.53
CA SER A 263 -5.35 -29.77 1.57
C SER A 263 -4.78 -28.52 0.88
N THR A 264 -5.61 -27.55 0.54
CA THR A 264 -5.18 -26.27 -0.02
C THR A 264 -4.34 -25.48 0.98
N LEU A 265 -4.77 -25.40 2.24
CA LEU A 265 -4.03 -24.74 3.31
C LEU A 265 -2.63 -25.37 3.52
N ILE A 266 -2.55 -26.71 3.53
CA ILE A 266 -1.26 -27.42 3.65
C ILE A 266 -0.37 -27.08 2.43
N GLY A 267 -0.91 -27.16 1.21
CA GLY A 267 -0.17 -26.85 -0.01
C GLY A 267 0.35 -25.41 -0.02
N GLN A 268 -0.49 -24.44 0.32
CA GLN A 268 -0.10 -23.02 0.43
C GLN A 268 0.96 -22.82 1.51
N SER A 269 0.82 -23.48 2.66
CA SER A 269 1.78 -23.39 3.75
C SER A 269 3.16 -23.91 3.35
N ILE A 270 3.22 -25.06 2.68
CA ILE A 270 4.47 -25.64 2.17
C ILE A 270 5.09 -24.72 1.11
N TYR A 271 4.30 -24.23 0.17
CA TYR A 271 4.76 -23.35 -0.90
C TYR A 271 5.38 -22.06 -0.35
N VAL A 272 4.65 -21.35 0.52
CA VAL A 272 5.12 -20.10 1.12
C VAL A 272 6.34 -20.34 2.01
N LEU A 273 6.34 -21.45 2.78
CA LEU A 273 7.47 -21.83 3.63
C LEU A 273 8.74 -22.08 2.81
N ILE A 274 8.64 -22.77 1.67
CA ILE A 274 9.78 -23.01 0.79
C ILE A 274 10.32 -21.68 0.25
N LEU A 275 9.48 -20.81 -0.27
CA LEU A 275 9.92 -19.54 -0.86
C LEU A 275 10.53 -18.59 0.19
N ILE A 276 9.89 -18.42 1.33
CA ILE A 276 10.41 -17.60 2.43
C ILE A 276 11.66 -18.24 3.02
N GLY A 277 11.69 -19.58 3.15
CA GLY A 277 12.85 -20.32 3.62
C GLY A 277 14.06 -20.15 2.71
N LEU A 278 13.89 -20.28 1.39
CA LEU A 278 14.97 -20.05 0.42
C LEU A 278 15.45 -18.59 0.45
N PHE A 279 14.55 -17.63 0.55
CA PHE A 279 14.90 -16.21 0.70
C PHE A 279 15.70 -15.96 1.99
N THR A 280 15.26 -16.55 3.10
CA THR A 280 15.95 -16.44 4.39
C THR A 280 17.34 -17.06 4.32
N LEU A 281 17.45 -18.23 3.69
CA LEU A 281 18.73 -18.91 3.48
C LEU A 281 19.68 -18.08 2.61
N TYR A 282 19.15 -17.45 1.55
CA TYR A 282 19.94 -16.50 0.75
C TYR A 282 20.50 -15.37 1.60
N LEU A 283 19.69 -14.75 2.46
CA LEU A 283 20.16 -13.70 3.35
C LEU A 283 21.21 -14.20 4.32
N ALA A 284 21.01 -15.36 4.93
CA ALA A 284 21.91 -15.96 5.91
C ALA A 284 23.28 -16.34 5.32
N LEU A 285 23.31 -16.85 4.07
CA LEU A 285 24.54 -17.32 3.44
C LEU A 285 25.28 -16.21 2.68
N PHE A 286 24.54 -15.33 1.97
CA PHE A 286 25.16 -14.37 1.04
C PHE A 286 25.06 -12.92 1.49
N ARG A 287 24.15 -12.60 2.42
CA ARG A 287 23.89 -11.22 2.83
C ARG A 287 23.74 -11.09 4.36
N ARG A 288 24.74 -11.59 5.07
CA ARG A 288 24.83 -11.47 6.53
C ARG A 288 24.71 -10.04 7.02
N ASP A 289 25.24 -9.09 6.25
CA ASP A 289 25.15 -7.65 6.50
C ASP A 289 23.69 -7.14 6.64
N TYR A 290 22.72 -7.78 5.97
CA TYR A 290 21.28 -7.47 6.13
C TYR A 290 20.60 -8.44 7.10
N PHE A 291 21.02 -9.71 7.10
CA PHE A 291 20.44 -10.73 7.96
C PHE A 291 20.63 -10.41 9.45
N ASP A 292 21.81 -9.92 9.84
CA ASP A 292 22.14 -9.61 11.24
C ASP A 292 21.52 -8.29 11.71
N LYS A 293 21.20 -7.36 10.79
CA LYS A 293 20.60 -6.07 11.13
C LYS A 293 19.07 -6.15 11.22
N PRO A 294 18.48 -5.96 12.43
CA PRO A 294 17.01 -6.06 12.62
C PRO A 294 16.22 -5.16 11.67
N ARG A 295 16.71 -3.94 11.40
CA ARG A 295 16.05 -2.96 10.52
C ARG A 295 15.95 -3.46 9.09
N SER A 296 17.05 -4.00 8.54
CA SER A 296 17.10 -4.47 7.15
C SER A 296 16.20 -5.67 6.93
N ILE A 297 16.26 -6.65 7.83
CA ILE A 297 15.43 -7.85 7.71
C ILE A 297 13.95 -7.52 7.90
N SER A 298 13.61 -6.62 8.83
CA SER A 298 12.22 -6.22 9.05
C SER A 298 11.62 -5.54 7.82
N LEU A 299 12.35 -4.62 7.16
CA LEU A 299 11.87 -3.98 5.93
C LEU A 299 11.61 -5.00 4.83
N LEU A 300 12.53 -5.95 4.61
CA LEU A 300 12.39 -7.00 3.61
C LEU A 300 11.13 -7.83 3.85
N TYR A 301 10.93 -8.30 5.08
CA TYR A 301 9.80 -9.14 5.42
C TYR A 301 8.46 -8.39 5.40
N VAL A 302 8.43 -7.15 5.90
CA VAL A 302 7.21 -6.32 5.83
C VAL A 302 6.74 -6.16 4.39
N MET A 303 7.64 -5.87 3.45
CA MET A 303 7.28 -5.74 2.04
C MET A 303 6.85 -7.07 1.41
N ILE A 304 7.57 -8.17 1.69
CA ILE A 304 7.24 -9.52 1.18
C ILE A 304 5.89 -10.01 1.73
N VAL A 305 5.47 -9.57 2.90
CA VAL A 305 4.19 -9.95 3.52
C VAL A 305 3.03 -9.05 3.05
N ILE A 306 3.25 -7.73 2.98
CA ILE A 306 2.15 -6.78 2.72
C ILE A 306 1.58 -6.91 1.30
N PHE A 307 2.43 -7.13 0.28
CA PHE A 307 1.96 -7.23 -1.10
C PHE A 307 1.10 -8.49 -1.36
N PRO A 308 1.47 -9.71 -0.92
CA PRO A 308 0.58 -10.87 -1.01
C PRO A 308 -0.75 -10.68 -0.28
N ILE A 309 -0.75 -10.05 0.90
CA ILE A 309 -1.99 -9.73 1.63
C ILE A 309 -2.88 -8.79 0.81
N LEU A 310 -2.32 -7.68 0.28
CA LEU A 310 -3.06 -6.74 -0.55
C LEU A 310 -3.58 -7.41 -1.83
N THR A 311 -2.75 -8.23 -2.48
CA THR A 311 -3.16 -9.01 -3.67
C THR A 311 -4.33 -9.92 -3.35
N SER A 312 -4.26 -10.67 -2.25
CA SER A 312 -5.32 -11.59 -1.84
C SER A 312 -6.63 -10.86 -1.52
N LEU A 313 -6.57 -9.77 -0.77
CA LEU A 313 -7.74 -8.95 -0.44
C LEU A 313 -8.39 -8.36 -1.69
N MET A 314 -7.60 -7.86 -2.64
CA MET A 314 -8.14 -7.35 -3.91
C MET A 314 -8.82 -8.43 -4.74
N MET A 315 -8.24 -9.63 -4.77
CA MET A 315 -8.81 -10.77 -5.51
C MET A 315 -10.08 -11.30 -4.84
N GLU A 316 -10.12 -11.40 -3.51
CA GLU A 316 -11.27 -11.89 -2.75
C GLU A 316 -12.49 -10.97 -2.89
N HIS A 317 -12.26 -9.67 -2.79
CA HIS A 317 -13.35 -8.67 -2.82
C HIS A 317 -13.67 -8.13 -4.22
N ASN A 318 -12.95 -8.52 -5.27
CA ASN A 318 -13.13 -8.03 -6.66
C ASN A 318 -13.19 -6.49 -6.76
N ILE A 319 -12.46 -5.78 -5.89
CA ILE A 319 -12.56 -4.32 -5.78
C ILE A 319 -11.99 -3.64 -7.02
N LEU A 320 -10.80 -4.08 -7.47
CA LEU A 320 -10.05 -3.51 -8.59
C LEU A 320 -9.13 -4.58 -9.20
N SER A 321 -8.58 -4.31 -10.40
CA SER A 321 -7.57 -5.18 -10.98
C SER A 321 -6.27 -5.18 -10.16
N VAL A 322 -5.70 -6.35 -9.93
CA VAL A 322 -4.43 -6.52 -9.20
C VAL A 322 -3.27 -5.75 -9.85
N TYR A 323 -3.33 -5.45 -11.14
CA TYR A 323 -2.31 -4.70 -11.88
C TYR A 323 -2.25 -3.21 -11.52
N ILE A 324 -3.21 -2.71 -10.73
CA ILE A 324 -3.18 -1.36 -10.14
C ILE A 324 -2.18 -1.28 -8.98
N LEU A 325 -1.90 -2.41 -8.29
CA LEU A 325 -0.93 -2.43 -7.21
C LEU A 325 0.49 -2.16 -7.72
N PRO A 326 1.21 -1.21 -7.12
CA PRO A 326 2.55 -0.83 -7.55
C PRO A 326 3.61 -1.81 -7.03
N PHE A 327 3.62 -3.06 -7.51
CA PHE A 327 4.57 -4.09 -7.08
C PHE A 327 6.03 -3.66 -7.23
N SER A 328 6.33 -2.84 -8.25
CA SER A 328 7.67 -2.30 -8.47
C SER A 328 8.13 -1.34 -7.38
N MET A 329 7.23 -0.87 -6.51
CA MET A 329 7.59 -0.05 -5.34
C MET A 329 8.50 -0.79 -4.37
N ALA A 330 8.26 -2.08 -4.13
CA ALA A 330 9.09 -2.89 -3.23
C ALA A 330 10.54 -2.99 -3.70
N PRO A 331 10.87 -3.40 -4.95
CA PRO A 331 12.23 -3.44 -5.42
C PRO A 331 12.87 -2.05 -5.54
N ILE A 332 12.11 -0.96 -5.71
CA ILE A 332 12.62 0.41 -5.60
C ILE A 332 13.17 0.66 -4.19
N PHE A 333 12.39 0.37 -3.15
CA PHE A 333 12.85 0.53 -1.77
C PHE A 333 14.07 -0.33 -1.46
N PHE A 334 14.05 -1.60 -1.87
CA PHE A 334 15.19 -2.48 -1.66
C PHE A 334 16.44 -1.99 -2.40
N ARG A 335 16.28 -1.43 -3.61
CA ARG A 335 17.40 -0.87 -4.37
C ARG A 335 17.98 0.38 -3.73
N VAL A 336 17.14 1.23 -3.17
CA VAL A 336 17.55 2.50 -2.53
C VAL A 336 18.26 2.26 -1.20
N PHE A 337 17.73 1.36 -0.37
CA PHE A 337 18.26 1.14 0.98
C PHE A 337 19.28 -0.02 1.09
N MET A 338 19.34 -0.87 0.08
CA MET A 338 20.17 -2.07 0.07
C MET A 338 20.98 -2.16 -1.23
N ASP A 339 20.76 -3.23 -2.01
CA ASP A 339 21.46 -3.47 -3.28
C ASP A 339 20.58 -4.16 -4.32
N SER A 340 21.04 -4.14 -5.59
CA SER A 340 20.27 -4.67 -6.71
C SER A 340 20.01 -6.17 -6.64
N ARG A 341 20.95 -6.96 -6.09
CA ARG A 341 20.81 -8.43 -6.04
C ARG A 341 19.75 -8.82 -5.03
N THR A 342 19.80 -8.22 -3.84
CA THR A 342 18.78 -8.45 -2.79
C THR A 342 17.43 -7.94 -3.24
N ALA A 343 17.37 -6.77 -3.90
CA ALA A 343 16.14 -6.21 -4.46
C ALA A 343 15.49 -7.17 -5.47
N PHE A 344 16.27 -7.74 -6.37
CA PHE A 344 15.76 -8.68 -7.37
C PHE A 344 15.24 -9.97 -6.74
N ILE A 345 16.01 -10.61 -5.86
CA ILE A 345 15.62 -11.88 -5.22
C ILE A 345 14.38 -11.69 -4.34
N ALA A 346 14.33 -10.60 -3.56
CA ALA A 346 13.15 -10.27 -2.75
C ALA A 346 11.92 -10.03 -3.62
N HIS A 347 12.07 -9.31 -4.73
CA HIS A 347 10.98 -9.07 -5.68
C HIS A 347 10.47 -10.35 -6.31
N VAL A 348 11.35 -11.22 -6.80
CA VAL A 348 10.98 -12.54 -7.35
C VAL A 348 10.21 -13.35 -6.32
N THR A 349 10.73 -13.44 -5.09
CA THR A 349 10.06 -14.17 -3.99
C THR A 349 8.65 -13.62 -3.76
N MET A 350 8.50 -12.31 -3.65
CA MET A 350 7.23 -11.62 -3.44
C MET A 350 6.24 -11.90 -4.59
N ILE A 351 6.66 -11.77 -5.85
CA ILE A 351 5.80 -11.98 -7.02
C ILE A 351 5.35 -13.44 -7.13
N LEU A 352 6.24 -14.41 -6.87
CA LEU A 352 5.87 -15.82 -6.87
C LEU A 352 4.82 -16.13 -5.79
N ILE A 353 4.92 -15.52 -4.61
CA ILE A 353 3.91 -15.69 -3.56
C ILE A 353 2.59 -15.05 -3.98
N CYS A 354 2.61 -13.82 -4.51
CA CYS A 354 1.41 -13.12 -5.00
C CYS A 354 0.70 -13.89 -6.12
N ALA A 355 1.46 -14.54 -7.00
CA ALA A 355 0.93 -15.27 -8.14
C ALA A 355 -0.05 -16.39 -7.75
N VAL A 356 0.09 -16.97 -6.55
CA VAL A 356 -0.85 -18.00 -6.05
C VAL A 356 -2.28 -17.47 -5.93
N ALA A 357 -2.44 -16.18 -5.61
CA ALA A 357 -3.73 -15.54 -5.46
C ALA A 357 -4.33 -15.05 -6.79
N VAL A 358 -3.54 -14.95 -7.87
CA VAL A 358 -3.94 -14.34 -9.15
C VAL A 358 -4.42 -15.40 -10.13
N LYS A 359 -5.46 -15.05 -10.91
CA LYS A 359 -6.07 -15.94 -11.91
C LYS A 359 -5.12 -16.29 -13.06
N TYR A 360 -4.44 -15.29 -13.65
CA TYR A 360 -3.51 -15.44 -14.78
C TYR A 360 -2.07 -15.39 -14.28
N GLN A 361 -1.65 -16.47 -13.62
CA GLN A 361 -0.37 -16.54 -12.92
C GLN A 361 0.83 -16.29 -13.84
N TYR A 362 0.87 -16.95 -15.01
CA TYR A 362 1.97 -16.83 -15.98
C TYR A 362 2.14 -15.38 -16.45
N GLU A 363 1.07 -14.76 -16.93
CA GLU A 363 1.06 -13.38 -17.41
C GLU A 363 1.47 -12.42 -16.30
N PHE A 364 0.88 -12.57 -15.12
CA PHE A 364 1.20 -11.76 -13.95
C PHE A 364 2.69 -11.83 -13.59
N ILE A 365 3.25 -13.06 -13.51
CA ILE A 365 4.66 -13.26 -13.17
C ILE A 365 5.56 -12.54 -14.19
N ILE A 366 5.34 -12.74 -15.47
CA ILE A 366 6.21 -12.18 -16.52
C ILE A 366 6.14 -10.65 -16.53
N VAL A 367 4.94 -10.08 -16.50
CA VAL A 367 4.75 -8.61 -16.50
C VAL A 367 5.39 -7.98 -15.26
N GLN A 368 5.16 -8.55 -14.07
CA GLN A 368 5.69 -7.99 -12.82
C GLN A 368 7.20 -8.20 -12.66
N LEU A 369 7.77 -9.30 -13.15
CA LEU A 369 9.22 -9.49 -13.17
C LEU A 369 9.90 -8.44 -14.03
N VAL A 370 9.38 -8.19 -15.25
CA VAL A 370 9.92 -7.16 -16.14
C VAL A 370 9.78 -5.77 -15.53
N ALA A 371 8.63 -5.45 -14.94
CA ALA A 371 8.39 -4.20 -14.24
C ALA A 371 9.40 -3.96 -13.10
N GLY A 372 9.66 -4.99 -12.29
CA GLY A 372 10.64 -4.92 -11.20
C GLY A 372 12.09 -4.79 -11.70
N LEU A 373 12.46 -5.50 -12.76
CA LEU A 373 13.79 -5.35 -13.38
C LEU A 373 14.03 -3.94 -13.91
N ILE A 374 13.03 -3.36 -14.62
CA ILE A 374 13.10 -1.98 -15.10
C ILE A 374 13.26 -1.02 -13.94
N ALA A 375 12.49 -1.21 -12.86
CA ALA A 375 12.59 -0.39 -11.66
C ALA A 375 14.00 -0.44 -11.03
N ILE A 376 14.61 -1.63 -10.92
CA ILE A 376 15.96 -1.81 -10.37
C ILE A 376 17.01 -1.15 -11.26
N TYR A 377 16.93 -1.31 -12.59
CA TYR A 377 17.92 -0.79 -13.51
C TYR A 377 17.82 0.73 -13.70
N SER A 378 16.63 1.28 -13.72
CA SER A 378 16.42 2.74 -13.85
C SER A 378 16.93 3.53 -12.65
N LEU A 379 17.06 2.89 -11.47
CA LEU A 379 17.54 3.49 -10.22
C LEU A 379 18.97 3.05 -9.87
N ARG A 380 19.86 2.96 -10.86
CA ARG A 380 21.26 2.61 -10.62
C ARG A 380 21.93 3.53 -9.60
N GLU A 381 21.66 4.82 -9.70
CA GLU A 381 22.10 5.85 -8.75
C GLU A 381 20.96 6.85 -8.52
N LEU A 382 20.29 6.76 -7.38
CA LEU A 382 19.23 7.70 -7.02
C LEU A 382 19.87 8.96 -6.46
N SER A 383 20.17 9.94 -7.33
CA SER A 383 20.75 11.23 -6.95
C SER A 383 19.72 12.38 -7.03
N LYS A 384 18.64 12.23 -7.77
CA LYS A 384 17.64 13.26 -7.99
C LYS A 384 16.23 12.71 -7.80
N ARG A 385 15.34 13.51 -7.22
CA ARG A 385 13.92 13.18 -7.04
C ARG A 385 13.20 12.86 -8.37
N SER A 386 13.59 13.56 -9.45
CA SER A 386 13.01 13.36 -10.79
C SER A 386 13.23 11.95 -11.38
N GLN A 387 14.21 11.20 -10.87
CA GLN A 387 14.46 9.84 -11.33
C GLN A 387 13.29 8.88 -11.02
N ILE A 388 12.54 9.13 -9.94
CA ILE A 388 11.37 8.33 -9.59
C ILE A 388 10.26 8.51 -10.64
N PHE A 389 10.06 9.73 -11.15
CA PHE A 389 9.11 9.98 -12.25
C PHE A 389 9.50 9.24 -13.52
N LEU A 390 10.79 9.31 -13.88
CA LEU A 390 11.30 8.56 -15.04
C LEU A 390 11.17 7.06 -14.84
N THR A 391 11.45 6.55 -13.65
CA THR A 391 11.28 5.13 -13.31
C THR A 391 9.81 4.70 -13.43
N ALA A 392 8.88 5.47 -12.89
CA ALA A 392 7.45 5.17 -13.00
C ALA A 392 7.01 5.12 -14.48
N LEU A 393 7.46 6.07 -15.30
CA LEU A 393 7.19 6.09 -16.73
C LEU A 393 7.77 4.85 -17.44
N LEU A 394 9.04 4.52 -17.19
CA LEU A 394 9.71 3.37 -17.81
C LEU A 394 9.05 2.03 -17.39
N VAL A 395 8.67 1.89 -16.12
CA VAL A 395 7.94 0.72 -15.61
C VAL A 395 6.61 0.58 -16.33
N THR A 396 5.86 1.67 -16.48
CA THR A 396 4.56 1.67 -17.16
C THR A 396 4.69 1.27 -18.63
N ILE A 397 5.63 1.89 -19.36
CA ILE A 397 5.89 1.57 -20.77
C ILE A 397 6.34 0.11 -20.91
N GLY A 398 7.24 -0.36 -20.04
CA GLY A 398 7.73 -1.74 -20.08
C GLY A 398 6.66 -2.77 -19.75
N SER A 399 5.80 -2.49 -18.77
CA SER A 399 4.67 -3.36 -18.44
C SER A 399 3.65 -3.41 -19.58
N ALA A 400 3.32 -2.28 -20.18
CA ALA A 400 2.41 -2.19 -21.33
C ALA A 400 2.98 -2.92 -22.57
N ALA A 401 4.25 -2.74 -22.85
CA ALA A 401 4.93 -3.43 -23.97
C ALA A 401 5.00 -4.96 -23.76
N MET A 402 5.32 -5.40 -22.52
CA MET A 402 5.35 -6.83 -22.20
C MET A 402 3.96 -7.45 -22.27
N TYR A 403 2.94 -6.77 -21.76
CA TYR A 403 1.55 -7.22 -21.86
C TYR A 403 1.10 -7.30 -23.31
N LEU A 404 1.40 -6.28 -24.13
CA LEU A 404 1.14 -6.32 -25.57
C LEU A 404 1.82 -7.52 -26.24
N ALA A 405 3.08 -7.78 -25.93
CA ALA A 405 3.82 -8.91 -26.50
C ALA A 405 3.15 -10.25 -26.14
N LEU A 406 2.71 -10.41 -24.86
CA LEU A 406 1.99 -11.62 -24.43
C LEU A 406 0.64 -11.77 -25.15
N GLN A 407 -0.10 -10.67 -25.31
CA GLN A 407 -1.36 -10.69 -26.09
C GLN A 407 -1.13 -11.07 -27.54
N LEU A 408 -0.10 -10.50 -28.20
CA LEU A 408 0.22 -10.83 -29.59
C LEU A 408 0.67 -12.29 -29.79
N ILE A 409 1.33 -12.88 -28.78
CA ILE A 409 1.68 -14.31 -28.80
C ILE A 409 0.44 -15.20 -28.68
N GLN A 410 -0.60 -14.75 -27.96
CA GLN A 410 -1.81 -15.52 -27.69
C GLN A 410 -2.96 -15.23 -28.66
N ALA A 411 -2.97 -14.06 -29.30
CA ALA A 411 -4.07 -13.63 -30.17
C ALA A 411 -3.76 -13.91 -31.63
N ASP A 412 -4.72 -14.53 -32.32
CA ASP A 412 -4.67 -14.73 -33.77
C ASP A 412 -5.08 -13.45 -34.55
N ASP A 413 -5.61 -12.41 -33.87
CA ASP A 413 -6.15 -11.20 -34.49
C ASP A 413 -5.90 -9.96 -33.62
N LEU A 414 -5.28 -8.93 -34.21
CA LEU A 414 -4.97 -7.64 -33.58
C LEU A 414 -6.21 -6.85 -33.15
N SER A 415 -7.35 -7.10 -33.77
CA SER A 415 -8.61 -6.40 -33.43
C SER A 415 -9.24 -6.84 -32.11
N LYS A 416 -8.75 -7.94 -31.51
CA LYS A 416 -9.27 -8.54 -30.28
C LYS A 416 -8.43 -8.23 -29.03
N LEU A 417 -7.52 -7.24 -29.13
CA LEU A 417 -6.69 -6.85 -27.99
C LEU A 417 -7.51 -6.22 -26.86
N ASP A 418 -7.28 -6.67 -25.65
CA ASP A 418 -7.89 -6.04 -24.46
C ASP A 418 -7.15 -4.76 -24.06
N HIS A 419 -7.81 -3.63 -24.27
CA HIS A 419 -7.24 -2.32 -23.94
C HIS A 419 -7.42 -1.90 -22.48
N THR A 420 -8.24 -2.62 -21.72
CA THR A 420 -8.57 -2.27 -20.32
C THR A 420 -7.34 -2.28 -19.42
N MET A 421 -6.39 -3.20 -19.68
CA MET A 421 -5.18 -3.34 -18.88
C MET A 421 -4.25 -2.13 -18.95
N TYR A 422 -4.22 -1.42 -20.09
CA TYR A 422 -3.37 -0.21 -20.23
C TYR A 422 -3.82 0.91 -19.31
N TYR A 423 -5.13 1.01 -19.06
CA TYR A 423 -5.66 1.92 -18.04
C TYR A 423 -5.15 1.56 -16.64
N HIS A 424 -5.13 0.26 -16.29
CA HIS A 424 -4.62 -0.20 -15.00
C HIS A 424 -3.13 0.11 -14.82
N PHE A 425 -2.31 -0.01 -15.88
CA PHE A 425 -0.90 0.40 -15.84
C PHE A 425 -0.74 1.91 -15.66
N GLY A 426 -1.62 2.71 -16.24
CA GLY A 426 -1.64 4.16 -16.02
C GLY A 426 -1.94 4.53 -14.56
N VAL A 427 -2.92 3.87 -13.94
CA VAL A 427 -3.23 4.04 -12.51
C VAL A 427 -2.07 3.54 -11.63
N ASN A 428 -1.43 2.42 -11.99
CA ASN A 428 -0.23 1.91 -11.32
C ASN A 428 0.90 2.94 -11.33
N ALA A 429 1.13 3.62 -12.47
CA ALA A 429 2.13 4.70 -12.57
C ALA A 429 1.87 5.81 -11.55
N PHE A 430 0.61 6.22 -11.40
CA PHE A 430 0.24 7.22 -10.40
C PHE A 430 0.59 6.75 -8.98
N PHE A 431 0.28 5.49 -8.64
CA PHE A 431 0.64 4.94 -7.33
C PHE A 431 2.16 4.79 -7.14
N LEU A 432 2.93 4.52 -8.20
CA LEU A 432 4.39 4.49 -8.11
C LEU A 432 5.00 5.85 -7.73
N LEU A 433 4.34 6.97 -8.03
CA LEU A 433 4.82 8.29 -7.59
C LEU A 433 4.81 8.44 -6.06
N PHE A 434 3.92 7.72 -5.37
CA PHE A 434 3.90 7.70 -3.91
C PHE A 434 5.13 7.01 -3.30
N THR A 435 5.96 6.36 -4.09
CA THR A 435 7.24 5.79 -3.62
C THR A 435 8.11 6.84 -2.94
N TYR A 436 8.10 8.09 -3.43
CA TYR A 436 8.91 9.15 -2.84
C TYR A 436 8.47 9.54 -1.41
N PRO A 437 7.21 9.94 -1.15
CA PRO A 437 6.77 10.23 0.21
C PRO A 437 6.85 9.01 1.14
N LEU A 438 6.57 7.80 0.63
CA LEU A 438 6.71 6.57 1.42
C LEU A 438 8.17 6.26 1.77
N MET A 439 9.13 6.64 0.93
CA MET A 439 10.56 6.50 1.23
C MET A 439 10.94 7.27 2.50
N LEU A 440 10.42 8.49 2.68
CA LEU A 440 10.62 9.28 3.92
C LEU A 440 10.01 8.59 5.15
N VAL A 441 8.85 7.96 4.98
CA VAL A 441 8.22 7.17 6.07
C VAL A 441 9.09 5.98 6.43
N ILE A 442 9.63 5.26 5.44
CA ILE A 442 10.53 4.11 5.66
C ILE A 442 11.83 4.56 6.34
N GLU A 443 12.43 5.67 5.89
CA GLU A 443 13.62 6.24 6.51
C GLU A 443 13.37 6.52 8.00
N LYS A 444 12.26 7.18 8.32
CA LYS A 444 11.93 7.54 9.69
C LYS A 444 11.58 6.33 10.56
N THR A 445 10.84 5.35 10.01
CA THR A 445 10.36 4.18 10.75
C THR A 445 11.46 3.15 11.00
N PHE A 446 12.25 2.84 9.96
CA PHE A 446 13.30 1.83 10.04
C PHE A 446 14.68 2.43 10.34
N GLY A 447 14.81 3.76 10.32
CA GLY A 447 16.06 4.46 10.57
C GLY A 447 17.11 4.24 9.47
N PHE A 448 16.68 4.08 8.23
CA PHE A 448 17.56 4.10 7.06
C PHE A 448 17.84 5.53 6.64
N VAL A 449 18.88 5.69 5.84
CA VAL A 449 19.17 6.98 5.19
C VAL A 449 19.40 6.72 3.71
N SER A 450 18.60 7.35 2.86
CA SER A 450 18.77 7.24 1.42
C SER A 450 19.90 8.12 0.90
N THR A 451 20.39 7.81 -0.28
CA THR A 451 21.36 8.65 -0.98
C THR A 451 20.80 10.06 -1.25
N VAL A 452 19.49 10.19 -1.47
CA VAL A 452 18.82 11.50 -1.64
C VAL A 452 18.96 12.35 -0.39
N THR A 453 18.67 11.79 0.79
CA THR A 453 18.84 12.48 2.07
C THR A 453 20.31 12.90 2.28
N MET A 454 21.28 12.05 1.88
CA MET A 454 22.70 12.43 1.93
C MET A 454 23.02 13.61 1.00
N PHE A 455 22.44 13.65 -0.20
CA PHE A 455 22.61 14.80 -1.10
C PHE A 455 21.98 16.08 -0.54
N GLU A 456 20.80 15.97 0.07
CA GLU A 456 20.14 17.11 0.73
C GLU A 456 20.95 17.64 1.90
N LEU A 457 21.52 16.77 2.72
CA LEU A 457 22.38 17.13 3.84
C LEU A 457 23.72 17.73 3.36
N SER A 458 24.26 17.29 2.22
CA SER A 458 25.50 17.82 1.67
C SER A 458 25.35 19.18 0.95
N ASN A 459 24.14 19.71 0.88
CA ASN A 459 23.90 21.04 0.36
C ASN A 459 24.46 22.08 1.35
N THR A 460 25.43 22.85 0.91
CA THR A 460 26.08 23.89 1.73
C THR A 460 25.15 25.02 2.17
N ASN A 461 23.98 25.17 1.52
CA ASN A 461 22.92 26.09 1.97
C ASN A 461 22.05 25.53 3.11
N ASN A 462 22.29 24.27 3.56
CA ASN A 462 21.65 23.74 4.74
C ASN A 462 21.96 24.64 5.94
N GLU A 463 20.97 24.86 6.81
CA GLU A 463 21.06 25.81 7.93
C GLU A 463 22.30 25.59 8.79
N LEU A 464 22.61 24.33 9.14
CA LEU A 464 23.75 24.01 10.02
C LEU A 464 25.09 24.24 9.33
N LEU A 465 25.22 23.84 8.04
CA LEU A 465 26.44 24.07 7.27
C LEU A 465 26.65 25.55 6.95
N ARG A 466 25.59 26.29 6.66
CA ARG A 466 25.66 27.73 6.50
C ARG A 466 26.13 28.40 7.78
N ARG A 467 25.58 28.02 8.94
CA ARG A 467 26.02 28.51 10.24
C ARG A 467 27.50 28.18 10.53
N LEU A 468 27.94 26.95 10.15
CA LEU A 468 29.37 26.59 10.25
C LEU A 468 30.23 27.51 9.40
N SER A 469 29.82 27.83 8.18
CA SER A 469 30.56 28.73 7.29
C SER A 469 30.64 30.17 7.80
N GLU A 470 29.61 30.63 8.55
CA GLU A 470 29.58 31.98 9.14
C GLU A 470 30.40 32.07 10.44
N VAL A 471 30.33 31.06 11.31
CA VAL A 471 30.92 31.08 12.67
C VAL A 471 32.35 30.54 12.68
N ALA A 472 32.64 29.51 11.87
CA ALA A 472 33.96 28.87 11.79
C ALA A 472 34.35 28.62 10.32
N PRO A 473 34.65 29.67 9.54
CA PRO A 473 34.91 29.57 8.11
C PRO A 473 36.12 28.72 7.74
N GLY A 474 37.17 28.70 8.59
CA GLY A 474 38.31 27.84 8.40
C GLY A 474 37.99 26.37 8.54
N THR A 475 37.17 26.00 9.54
CA THR A 475 36.68 24.63 9.75
C THR A 475 35.77 24.22 8.60
N PHE A 476 34.90 25.11 8.10
CA PHE A 476 34.04 24.82 6.93
C PHE A 476 34.88 24.50 5.69
N GLN A 477 35.92 25.30 5.40
CA GLN A 477 36.81 25.07 4.27
C GLN A 477 37.60 23.76 4.43
N HIS A 478 38.09 23.47 5.63
CA HIS A 478 38.69 22.19 5.99
C HIS A 478 37.78 21.02 5.70
N SER A 479 36.53 21.07 6.19
CA SER A 479 35.54 20.02 6.00
C SER A 479 35.24 19.76 4.51
N ILE A 480 35.19 20.80 3.67
CA ILE A 480 35.03 20.67 2.20
C ILE A 480 36.24 19.95 1.61
N THR A 481 37.47 20.35 2.00
CA THR A 481 38.72 19.78 1.50
C THR A 481 38.82 18.28 1.87
N VAL A 482 38.60 17.97 3.15
CA VAL A 482 38.57 16.60 3.65
C VAL A 482 37.47 15.78 2.92
N GLY A 483 36.32 16.38 2.72
CA GLY A 483 35.19 15.73 1.97
C GLY A 483 35.57 15.39 0.53
N ASN A 484 36.34 16.26 -0.14
CA ASN A 484 36.81 16.00 -1.51
C ASN A 484 37.85 14.85 -1.53
N LEU A 485 38.83 14.89 -0.64
CA LEU A 485 39.86 13.84 -0.52
C LEU A 485 39.21 12.47 -0.20
N ALA A 486 38.35 12.45 0.82
CA ALA A 486 37.70 11.25 1.29
C ALA A 486 36.71 10.65 0.23
N THR A 487 36.03 11.51 -0.55
CA THR A 487 35.18 11.07 -1.67
C THR A 487 35.99 10.34 -2.74
N GLU A 488 37.15 10.84 -3.07
CA GLU A 488 38.01 10.24 -4.08
C GLU A 488 38.52 8.86 -3.64
N ILE A 489 38.98 8.74 -2.39
CA ILE A 489 39.37 7.46 -1.79
C ILE A 489 38.18 6.49 -1.83
N ALA A 490 36.98 6.94 -1.41
CA ALA A 490 35.80 6.11 -1.37
C ALA A 490 35.45 5.58 -2.77
N ASN A 491 35.52 6.41 -3.81
CA ASN A 491 35.31 6.00 -5.20
C ASN A 491 36.34 4.97 -5.64
N ARG A 492 37.62 5.16 -5.26
CA ARG A 492 38.72 4.26 -5.65
C ARG A 492 38.60 2.86 -5.08
N ILE A 493 38.11 2.76 -3.83
CA ILE A 493 37.99 1.47 -3.12
C ILE A 493 36.57 0.90 -3.13
N GLY A 494 35.63 1.59 -3.78
CA GLY A 494 34.23 1.15 -3.89
C GLY A 494 33.44 1.26 -2.57
N ALA A 495 33.76 2.26 -1.74
CA ALA A 495 32.97 2.64 -0.57
C ALA A 495 31.87 3.65 -0.94
N LYS A 496 30.98 3.97 0.01
CA LYS A 496 29.84 4.88 -0.21
C LYS A 496 30.30 6.34 -0.23
N SER A 497 30.73 6.84 -1.37
CA SER A 497 31.36 8.15 -1.54
C SER A 497 30.49 9.32 -1.08
N GLN A 498 29.15 9.28 -1.35
CA GLN A 498 28.26 10.34 -0.89
C GLN A 498 28.10 10.36 0.63
N LEU A 499 28.09 9.19 1.27
CA LEU A 499 28.04 9.09 2.74
C LEU A 499 29.31 9.69 3.37
N VAL A 500 30.48 9.34 2.83
CA VAL A 500 31.77 9.87 3.30
C VAL A 500 31.85 11.39 3.13
N ARG A 501 31.42 11.90 1.94
CA ARG A 501 31.38 13.34 1.67
C ARG A 501 30.50 14.07 2.67
N THR A 502 29.28 13.54 2.90
CA THR A 502 28.35 14.16 3.85
C THR A 502 28.90 14.09 5.27
N GLY A 503 29.43 12.93 5.68
CA GLY A 503 30.08 12.77 6.99
C GLY A 503 31.20 13.78 7.23
N ALA A 504 32.05 14.00 6.21
CA ALA A 504 33.13 14.98 6.26
C ALA A 504 32.63 16.41 6.44
N LEU A 505 31.49 16.79 5.84
CA LEU A 505 30.96 18.16 6.02
C LEU A 505 30.50 18.44 7.46
N TYR A 506 30.14 17.40 8.22
CA TYR A 506 29.57 17.54 9.56
C TYR A 506 30.51 17.10 10.69
N HIS A 507 31.64 16.42 10.40
CA HIS A 507 32.48 15.80 11.45
C HIS A 507 32.94 16.78 12.53
N ASP A 508 33.18 18.03 12.14
CA ASP A 508 33.77 19.07 12.94
C ASP A 508 32.82 20.21 13.36
N ILE A 509 31.51 20.01 13.26
CA ILE A 509 30.50 21.04 13.59
C ILE A 509 30.61 21.54 15.04
N GLY A 510 31.16 20.73 15.93
CA GLY A 510 31.34 21.11 17.34
C GLY A 510 32.36 22.24 17.57
N LYS A 511 33.26 22.46 16.60
CA LYS A 511 34.23 23.57 16.65
C LYS A 511 33.55 24.94 16.60
N MET A 512 32.27 25.02 16.17
CA MET A 512 31.48 26.26 16.21
C MET A 512 31.31 26.82 17.63
N LEU A 513 31.43 26.02 18.68
CA LEU A 513 31.27 26.50 20.04
C LEU A 513 32.43 27.39 20.47
N ASN A 514 33.67 27.03 20.09
CA ASN A 514 34.93 27.70 20.45
C ASN A 514 35.84 27.85 19.22
N PRO A 515 35.44 28.53 18.15
CA PRO A 515 36.15 28.48 16.86
C PRO A 515 37.57 29.00 16.94
N ALA A 516 37.85 30.04 17.75
CA ALA A 516 39.17 30.67 17.90
C ALA A 516 40.24 29.74 18.49
N PHE A 517 39.85 28.64 19.15
CA PHE A 517 40.78 27.65 19.71
C PHE A 517 41.34 26.68 18.64
N PHE A 518 40.74 26.65 17.45
CA PHE A 518 41.22 25.80 16.35
C PHE A 518 42.02 26.62 15.35
N THR A 519 43.24 26.15 15.05
CA THR A 519 44.25 26.87 14.28
C THR A 519 43.74 27.39 12.93
N GLU A 520 42.88 26.65 12.27
CA GLU A 520 42.28 27.02 10.98
C GLU A 520 41.34 28.23 11.04
N ASN A 521 40.85 28.62 12.24
CA ASN A 521 40.00 29.80 12.46
C ASN A 521 40.72 30.94 13.22
N GLN A 522 41.99 30.78 13.61
CA GLN A 522 42.75 31.79 14.36
C GLN A 522 43.10 32.98 13.47
N ALA A 523 42.97 34.19 14.01
CA ALA A 523 43.34 35.45 13.38
C ALA A 523 44.48 36.16 14.15
N GLY A 524 45.60 35.46 14.31
CA GLY A 524 46.83 36.04 14.87
C GLY A 524 46.97 36.03 16.39
N ILE A 525 45.96 35.68 17.18
CA ILE A 525 46.02 35.48 18.63
C ILE A 525 45.68 34.04 18.91
N ASN A 526 46.56 33.32 19.63
CA ASN A 526 46.31 31.96 20.08
C ASN A 526 45.71 31.97 21.49
N PRO A 527 44.42 31.60 21.66
CA PRO A 527 43.78 31.61 22.98
C PRO A 527 44.39 30.58 23.95
N HIS A 528 45.08 29.55 23.44
CA HIS A 528 45.75 28.53 24.25
C HIS A 528 46.93 29.08 25.06
N ASP A 529 47.53 30.20 24.64
CA ASP A 529 48.67 30.80 25.34
C ASP A 529 48.34 31.28 26.78
N LYS A 530 47.05 31.36 27.12
CA LYS A 530 46.55 31.74 28.42
C LYS A 530 46.01 30.59 29.27
N LEU A 531 46.05 29.37 28.75
CA LEU A 531 45.50 28.18 29.37
C LEU A 531 46.60 27.15 29.66
N THR A 532 46.35 26.27 30.61
CA THR A 532 47.17 25.07 30.82
C THR A 532 46.94 24.06 29.68
N ASP A 533 47.91 23.17 29.46
CA ASP A 533 47.80 22.10 28.48
C ASP A 533 46.56 21.21 28.69
N LEU A 534 46.24 20.96 29.96
CA LEU A 534 45.07 20.15 30.31
C LEU A 534 43.74 20.85 29.96
N GLU A 535 43.64 22.16 30.20
CA GLU A 535 42.48 22.97 29.83
C GLU A 535 42.37 23.06 28.30
N SER A 536 43.49 23.27 27.64
CA SER A 536 43.56 23.30 26.18
C SER A 536 43.14 21.96 25.53
N ALA A 537 43.67 20.84 26.04
CA ALA A 537 43.28 19.51 25.59
C ALA A 537 41.79 19.25 25.79
N ARG A 538 41.24 19.66 26.95
CA ARG A 538 39.80 19.50 27.23
C ARG A 538 38.94 20.29 26.26
N ILE A 539 39.32 21.52 25.89
CA ILE A 539 38.59 22.34 24.93
C ILE A 539 38.62 21.68 23.53
N ILE A 540 39.82 21.25 23.11
CA ILE A 540 39.99 20.59 21.82
C ILE A 540 39.15 19.28 21.74
N ILE A 541 39.26 18.40 22.76
CA ILE A 541 38.54 17.13 22.80
C ILE A 541 37.02 17.35 22.85
N SER A 542 36.55 18.41 23.48
CA SER A 542 35.13 18.70 23.67
C SER A 542 34.37 18.91 22.36
N HIS A 543 35.03 19.27 21.23
CA HIS A 543 34.32 19.48 19.96
C HIS A 543 33.58 18.24 19.49
N VAL A 544 34.06 17.02 19.82
CA VAL A 544 33.37 15.77 19.48
C VAL A 544 32.03 15.66 20.21
N THR A 545 32.03 15.91 21.51
CA THR A 545 30.81 15.85 22.34
C THR A 545 29.84 16.98 22.04
N GLU A 546 30.37 18.19 21.81
CA GLU A 546 29.52 19.34 21.42
C GLU A 546 28.97 19.19 19.99
N GLY A 547 29.76 18.63 19.07
CA GLY A 547 29.31 18.26 17.74
C GLY A 547 28.17 17.25 17.78
N LEU A 548 28.23 16.24 18.65
CA LEU A 548 27.16 15.27 18.82
C LEU A 548 25.88 15.93 19.36
N LYS A 549 25.99 16.84 20.35
CA LYS A 549 24.84 17.61 20.85
C LYS A 549 24.17 18.45 19.75
N LEU A 550 24.98 19.12 18.92
CA LEU A 550 24.46 19.86 17.76
C LEU A 550 23.79 18.92 16.76
N ALA A 551 24.40 17.78 16.45
CA ALA A 551 23.83 16.80 15.55
C ALA A 551 22.50 16.23 16.08
N GLU A 552 22.33 16.10 17.38
CA GLU A 552 21.05 15.72 18.02
C GLU A 552 20.01 16.82 17.91
N LYS A 553 20.39 18.05 18.21
CA LYS A 553 19.51 19.23 18.10
C LYS A 553 18.95 19.42 16.69
N TYR A 554 19.78 19.18 15.66
CA TYR A 554 19.38 19.30 14.25
C TYR A 554 18.87 17.98 13.66
N ASN A 555 18.62 16.95 14.48
CA ASN A 555 18.12 15.65 14.07
C ASN A 555 18.91 15.01 12.93
N LEU A 556 20.23 15.13 12.92
CA LEU A 556 21.06 14.49 11.93
C LEU A 556 20.95 12.95 12.03
N PRO A 557 21.03 12.24 10.88
CA PRO A 557 21.02 10.78 10.86
C PRO A 557 22.13 10.18 11.73
N ARG A 558 21.88 8.96 12.22
CA ARG A 558 22.83 8.22 13.04
C ARG A 558 24.18 8.04 12.34
N GLU A 559 24.15 7.73 11.04
CA GLU A 559 25.34 7.53 10.22
C GLU A 559 26.25 8.78 10.21
N ILE A 560 25.66 9.98 10.23
CA ILE A 560 26.42 11.24 10.30
C ILE A 560 26.95 11.49 11.72
N LYS A 561 26.16 11.20 12.75
CA LYS A 561 26.61 11.27 14.16
C LYS A 561 27.82 10.37 14.44
N GLU A 562 27.83 9.19 13.81
CA GLU A 562 28.93 8.23 13.92
C GLU A 562 30.23 8.79 13.33
N PHE A 563 30.21 9.60 12.26
CA PHE A 563 31.41 10.28 11.78
C PHE A 563 31.93 11.31 12.78
N ILE A 564 31.06 12.05 13.46
CA ILE A 564 31.46 13.02 14.50
C ILE A 564 32.15 12.31 15.66
N THR A 565 31.68 11.14 16.05
CA THR A 565 32.25 10.43 17.20
C THR A 565 33.52 9.64 16.87
N THR A 566 33.70 9.22 15.60
CA THR A 566 34.77 8.26 15.23
C THR A 566 35.97 8.89 14.53
N HIS A 567 35.90 10.16 14.07
CA HIS A 567 36.96 10.73 13.23
C HIS A 567 38.30 10.87 13.93
N HIS A 568 38.31 10.98 15.26
CA HIS A 568 39.52 10.90 16.09
C HIS A 568 39.65 9.57 16.83
N GLY A 569 38.63 8.72 16.82
CA GLY A 569 38.62 7.46 17.56
C GLY A 569 38.87 7.64 19.04
N ALA A 570 39.64 6.71 19.63
CA ALA A 570 40.20 6.80 20.98
C ALA A 570 41.62 7.38 20.96
N GLY A 571 41.96 8.15 19.94
CA GLY A 571 43.26 8.79 19.78
C GLY A 571 43.57 9.79 20.90
N MET A 572 44.79 10.31 20.90
CA MET A 572 45.25 11.25 21.90
C MET A 572 45.49 12.65 21.29
N ALA A 573 45.18 13.69 22.03
CA ALA A 573 45.59 15.07 21.72
C ALA A 573 47.09 15.24 21.95
N LYS A 574 47.89 14.60 21.06
CA LYS A 574 49.33 14.35 21.23
C LYS A 574 50.15 15.62 21.49
N TYR A 575 49.77 16.77 20.91
CA TYR A 575 50.48 18.04 21.10
C TYR A 575 50.46 18.44 22.57
N PHE A 576 49.32 18.55 23.19
CA PHE A 576 49.19 18.96 24.59
C PHE A 576 49.70 17.90 25.56
N TYR A 577 49.52 16.61 25.24
CA TYR A 577 50.10 15.54 26.06
C TYR A 577 51.62 15.58 26.11
N ILE A 578 52.27 15.74 24.95
CA ILE A 578 53.76 15.79 24.87
C ILE A 578 54.27 17.05 25.55
N HIS A 579 53.63 18.21 25.36
CA HIS A 579 54.00 19.46 25.98
C HIS A 579 53.88 19.35 27.49
N TYR A 580 52.76 18.88 28.02
CA TYR A 580 52.54 18.64 29.44
C TYR A 580 53.61 17.69 30.04
N LYS A 581 53.87 16.58 29.36
CA LYS A 581 54.86 15.60 29.84
C LYS A 581 56.28 16.15 29.84
N ASN A 582 56.61 17.01 28.90
CA ASN A 582 57.93 17.69 28.86
C ASN A 582 58.11 18.75 29.99
N GLU A 583 57.02 19.41 30.38
CA GLU A 583 56.97 20.37 31.47
C GLU A 583 56.98 19.67 32.86
N HIS A 584 56.44 18.44 32.94
CA HIS A 584 56.26 17.66 34.14
C HIS A 584 56.92 16.27 34.02
N PRO A 585 58.28 16.19 33.86
CA PRO A 585 58.99 14.92 33.54
C PRO A 585 58.84 13.86 34.62
N ASP A 586 58.69 14.30 35.87
CA ASP A 586 58.67 13.44 37.05
C ASP A 586 57.29 13.05 37.52
N GLU A 587 56.22 13.54 36.86
CA GLU A 587 54.86 13.23 37.20
C GLU A 587 54.31 12.04 36.38
N GLU A 588 53.54 11.16 37.04
CA GLU A 588 52.77 10.12 36.36
C GLU A 588 51.50 10.73 35.74
N VAL A 589 51.52 10.90 34.44
CA VAL A 589 50.45 11.59 33.71
C VAL A 589 49.31 10.62 33.44
N ASN A 590 48.10 11.00 33.84
CA ASN A 590 46.90 10.26 33.44
C ASN A 590 46.60 10.53 31.97
N GLU A 591 46.97 9.59 31.08
CA GLU A 591 46.76 9.67 29.63
C GLU A 591 45.29 9.83 29.22
N ASP A 592 44.34 9.30 30.01
CA ASP A 592 42.90 9.35 29.68
C ASP A 592 42.38 10.79 29.62
N LEU A 593 43.03 11.74 30.29
CA LEU A 593 42.68 13.16 30.26
C LEU A 593 42.93 13.82 28.89
N PHE A 594 43.82 13.21 28.10
CA PHE A 594 44.23 13.69 26.78
C PHE A 594 43.67 12.83 25.65
N ARG A 595 42.80 11.81 25.94
CA ARG A 595 42.22 10.93 24.94
C ARG A 595 40.84 11.40 24.51
N TYR A 596 40.56 11.21 23.21
CA TYR A 596 39.22 11.38 22.69
C TYR A 596 38.31 10.25 23.17
N PRO A 597 36.98 10.53 23.31
CA PRO A 597 36.03 9.56 23.90
C PRO A 597 35.77 8.32 23.04
N GLY A 598 36.22 8.31 21.77
CA GLY A 598 35.96 7.22 20.85
C GLY A 598 34.49 7.12 20.40
N PRO A 599 34.09 6.03 19.82
CA PRO A 599 34.83 4.81 19.48
C PRO A 599 35.76 4.97 18.28
N ASN A 600 36.62 3.96 18.04
CA ASN A 600 37.41 3.86 16.81
C ASN A 600 36.46 3.61 15.60
N PRO A 601 36.89 3.94 14.37
CA PRO A 601 36.19 3.61 13.15
C PRO A 601 35.83 2.12 13.07
N PHE A 602 34.58 1.84 12.76
CA PHE A 602 34.05 0.47 12.57
C PHE A 602 33.44 0.26 11.18
N THR A 603 33.50 1.29 10.32
CA THR A 603 33.11 1.18 8.89
C THR A 603 34.26 1.70 8.02
N ARG A 604 34.32 1.22 6.76
CA ARG A 604 35.31 1.68 5.78
C ARG A 604 35.22 3.19 5.55
N GLU A 605 34.02 3.72 5.51
CA GLU A 605 33.72 5.13 5.33
C GLU A 605 34.28 5.99 6.45
N GLN A 606 34.17 5.56 7.71
CA GLN A 606 34.71 6.25 8.87
C GLN A 606 36.24 6.22 8.88
N ALA A 607 36.86 5.08 8.53
CA ALA A 607 38.29 4.96 8.39
C ALA A 607 38.86 5.89 7.30
N ILE A 608 38.16 6.00 6.15
CA ILE A 608 38.53 6.92 5.08
C ILE A 608 38.51 8.36 5.57
N LEU A 609 37.47 8.75 6.34
CA LEU A 609 37.41 10.10 6.91
C LEU A 609 38.56 10.35 7.84
N MET A 610 38.85 9.45 8.80
CA MET A 610 39.95 9.59 9.75
C MET A 610 41.32 9.76 9.04
N MET A 611 41.59 8.95 8.01
CA MET A 611 42.81 9.08 7.21
C MET A 611 42.89 10.44 6.50
N SER A 612 41.80 10.85 5.87
CA SER A 612 41.73 12.09 5.08
C SER A 612 41.85 13.34 5.95
N ASP A 613 41.17 13.36 7.09
CA ASP A 613 41.20 14.44 8.07
C ASP A 613 42.61 14.65 8.64
N THR A 614 43.19 13.58 9.16
CA THR A 614 44.55 13.63 9.75
C THR A 614 45.60 14.10 8.73
N VAL A 615 45.52 13.61 7.50
CA VAL A 615 46.46 13.97 6.43
C VAL A 615 46.23 15.40 5.96
N GLU A 616 45.02 15.87 5.80
CA GLU A 616 44.70 17.26 5.40
C GLU A 616 45.24 18.24 6.45
N ALA A 617 44.88 18.01 7.71
CA ALA A 617 45.31 18.87 8.81
C ALA A 617 46.85 18.95 8.93
N ALA A 618 47.53 17.81 8.87
CA ALA A 618 48.98 17.78 8.97
C ALA A 618 49.72 18.36 7.74
N SER A 619 49.11 18.25 6.55
CA SER A 619 49.68 18.75 5.30
C SER A 619 49.90 20.27 5.32
N ARG A 620 49.07 21.02 6.07
CA ARG A 620 49.17 22.48 6.21
C ARG A 620 50.45 22.93 6.93
N SER A 621 51.06 22.06 7.72
CA SER A 621 52.28 22.36 8.47
C SER A 621 53.58 21.97 7.74
N LEU A 622 53.50 21.44 6.51
CA LEU A 622 54.66 21.14 5.68
C LEU A 622 55.40 22.44 5.30
N LYS A 623 56.71 22.43 5.45
CA LYS A 623 57.55 23.57 5.06
C LYS A 623 57.75 23.63 3.54
N GLU A 624 57.81 22.46 2.90
CA GLU A 624 57.97 22.31 1.45
C GLU A 624 57.04 21.23 0.95
N TYR A 625 56.41 21.49 -0.18
CA TYR A 625 55.42 20.58 -0.82
C TYR A 625 56.11 19.78 -1.95
N THR A 626 57.18 19.06 -1.63
CA THR A 626 57.81 18.12 -2.58
C THR A 626 57.08 16.79 -2.59
N GLU A 627 57.29 16.00 -3.64
CA GLU A 627 56.70 14.65 -3.73
C GLU A 627 57.15 13.76 -2.57
N ASP A 628 58.45 13.84 -2.21
CA ASP A 628 59.03 13.06 -1.11
C ASP A 628 58.44 13.48 0.23
N SER A 629 58.35 14.79 0.53
CA SER A 629 57.78 15.27 1.79
C SER A 629 56.32 14.93 1.99
N ILE A 630 55.52 15.01 0.90
CA ILE A 630 54.10 14.63 0.91
C ILE A 630 53.96 13.11 1.11
N SER A 631 54.77 12.32 0.37
CA SER A 631 54.74 10.85 0.47
C SER A 631 55.15 10.36 1.87
N GLU A 632 56.22 10.93 2.43
CA GLU A 632 56.65 10.62 3.77
C GLU A 632 55.60 10.98 4.83
N LEU A 633 54.99 12.16 4.72
CA LEU A 633 53.91 12.58 5.63
C LEU A 633 52.75 11.61 5.61
N VAL A 634 52.21 11.31 4.41
CA VAL A 634 51.07 10.43 4.26
C VAL A 634 51.34 9.04 4.79
N ASN A 635 52.50 8.45 4.43
CA ASN A 635 52.88 7.14 4.91
C ASN A 635 53.02 7.10 6.41
N ARG A 636 53.77 8.03 7.00
CA ARG A 636 54.00 8.10 8.44
C ARG A 636 52.69 8.22 9.24
N LEU A 637 51.75 9.06 8.80
CA LEU A 637 50.49 9.27 9.52
C LEU A 637 49.58 8.06 9.45
N ILE A 638 49.40 7.50 8.26
CA ILE A 638 48.49 6.36 8.08
C ILE A 638 49.08 5.09 8.70
N ASP A 639 50.37 4.83 8.55
CA ASP A 639 51.04 3.70 9.21
C ASP A 639 50.98 3.83 10.73
N GLY A 640 51.09 5.06 11.25
CA GLY A 640 50.88 5.35 12.67
C GLY A 640 49.48 5.00 13.13
N GLN A 641 48.44 5.37 12.38
CA GLN A 641 47.06 5.03 12.70
C GLN A 641 46.82 3.50 12.68
N VAL A 642 47.44 2.79 11.75
CA VAL A 642 47.39 1.32 11.71
C VAL A 642 48.07 0.71 12.91
N ALA A 643 49.27 1.21 13.26
CA ALA A 643 50.04 0.74 14.41
C ALA A 643 49.35 1.02 15.75
N ASP A 644 48.70 2.19 15.88
CA ASP A 644 47.91 2.58 17.05
C ASP A 644 46.60 1.75 17.16
N GLY A 645 46.29 0.86 16.20
CA GLY A 645 45.12 -0.03 16.22
C GLY A 645 43.79 0.65 15.90
N ASN A 646 43.82 1.85 15.32
CA ASN A 646 42.58 2.63 15.06
C ASN A 646 41.58 1.94 14.10
N PHE A 647 42.06 0.98 13.30
CA PHE A 647 41.22 0.28 12.29
C PHE A 647 40.95 -1.19 12.67
N THR A 648 41.21 -1.60 13.89
CA THR A 648 41.03 -3.00 14.34
C THR A 648 39.62 -3.51 14.19
N ASP A 649 38.62 -2.66 14.46
CA ASP A 649 37.19 -3.00 14.37
C ASP A 649 36.59 -2.68 13.00
N CYS A 650 37.42 -2.25 12.03
CA CYS A 650 36.98 -1.78 10.72
C CYS A 650 37.22 -2.84 9.64
N PRO A 651 36.25 -3.11 8.75
CA PRO A 651 36.41 -4.06 7.62
C PRO A 651 37.22 -3.46 6.45
N ILE A 652 38.17 -2.57 6.72
CA ILE A 652 39.09 -2.02 5.73
C ILE A 652 40.27 -2.98 5.51
N THR A 653 40.68 -3.17 4.26
CA THR A 653 41.79 -4.08 3.94
C THR A 653 43.10 -3.31 3.76
N PHE A 654 44.23 -4.00 3.90
CA PHE A 654 45.56 -3.39 3.58
C PHE A 654 45.63 -2.88 2.14
N ARG A 655 44.93 -3.53 1.20
CA ARG A 655 44.82 -3.06 -0.18
C ARG A 655 44.09 -1.73 -0.27
N ASP A 656 43.01 -1.55 0.52
CA ASP A 656 42.24 -0.30 0.57
C ASP A 656 43.10 0.82 1.17
N ILE A 657 43.84 0.53 2.22
CA ILE A 657 44.77 1.49 2.86
C ILE A 657 45.87 1.94 1.88
N THR A 658 46.47 1.00 1.13
CA THR A 658 47.45 1.32 0.10
C THR A 658 46.85 2.21 -1.00
N ALA A 659 45.61 1.90 -1.44
CA ALA A 659 44.91 2.72 -2.42
C ALA A 659 44.61 4.12 -1.86
N ALA A 660 44.21 4.23 -0.59
CA ALA A 660 43.95 5.51 0.09
C ALA A 660 45.19 6.38 0.14
N LYS A 661 46.37 5.82 0.54
CA LYS A 661 47.66 6.53 0.53
C LYS A 661 47.98 7.08 -0.86
N ALA A 662 47.85 6.25 -1.90
CA ALA A 662 48.15 6.66 -3.28
C ALA A 662 47.29 7.85 -3.71
N VAL A 663 45.96 7.79 -3.42
CA VAL A 663 45.03 8.89 -3.74
C VAL A 663 45.38 10.17 -2.98
N LEU A 664 45.72 10.08 -1.67
CA LEU A 664 46.07 11.24 -0.87
C LEU A 664 47.37 11.91 -1.37
N ILE A 665 48.38 11.14 -1.69
CA ILE A 665 49.64 11.67 -2.25
C ILE A 665 49.36 12.38 -3.58
N GLU A 666 48.67 11.76 -4.48
CA GLU A 666 48.32 12.34 -5.79
C GLU A 666 47.54 13.65 -5.65
N ARG A 667 46.55 13.66 -4.76
CA ARG A 667 45.68 14.84 -4.57
C ARG A 667 46.39 15.97 -3.85
N LEU A 668 47.20 15.71 -2.81
CA LEU A 668 47.96 16.74 -2.15
C LEU A 668 49.01 17.37 -3.08
N LYS A 669 49.69 16.58 -3.93
CA LYS A 669 50.54 17.11 -5.00
C LYS A 669 49.80 18.07 -5.92
N SER A 670 48.59 17.71 -6.33
CA SER A 670 47.77 18.56 -7.17
C SER A 670 47.26 19.82 -6.47
N MET A 671 46.95 19.74 -5.17
CA MET A 671 46.43 20.87 -4.37
C MET A 671 47.53 21.93 -4.11
N TYR A 672 48.73 21.49 -3.85
CA TYR A 672 49.85 22.37 -3.49
C TYR A 672 50.83 22.64 -4.64
N HIS A 673 50.41 22.30 -5.90
CA HIS A 673 51.22 22.61 -7.09
C HIS A 673 51.41 24.11 -7.21
N THR A 674 52.71 24.56 -7.18
CA THR A 674 53.08 25.97 -7.34
C THR A 674 52.64 26.50 -8.68
N ARG A 675 51.81 27.54 -8.70
CA ARG A 675 51.49 28.27 -9.95
C ARG A 675 52.75 28.95 -10.46
N ILE A 676 52.99 28.89 -11.78
CA ILE A 676 54.05 29.65 -12.45
C ILE A 676 53.86 31.12 -12.13
N GLN A 677 54.88 31.76 -11.56
CA GLN A 677 54.89 33.22 -11.35
C GLN A 677 54.81 33.89 -12.70
N TYR A 678 53.80 34.75 -12.89
CA TYR A 678 53.72 35.57 -14.07
C TYR A 678 54.91 36.54 -14.10
N PRO A 679 55.72 36.58 -15.20
CA PRO A 679 56.82 37.51 -15.33
C PRO A 679 56.28 38.97 -15.26
N THR A 680 56.89 39.79 -14.41
CA THR A 680 56.60 41.21 -14.36
C THR A 680 57.27 41.87 -15.57
N LEU A 681 56.54 42.73 -16.31
CA LEU A 681 57.14 43.60 -17.32
C LEU A 681 58.24 44.42 -16.62
N LYS A 682 59.49 44.26 -17.06
CA LYS A 682 60.53 45.19 -16.69
C LYS A 682 60.24 46.49 -17.37
N ALA A 683 59.97 47.57 -16.57
CA ALA A 683 59.79 48.93 -17.03
C ALA A 683 61.09 49.43 -17.65
#